data_e5c5a04ea3b984a08c5201d3bb0ba0ef
#
_entry.id   e5c5a04ea3b984a08c5201d3bb0ba0ef
#
_cell.length_a   1.000
_cell.length_b   1.000
_cell.length_c   1.000
_cell.angle_alpha   90.00
_cell.angle_beta   90.00
_cell.angle_gamma   90.00
#
_symmetry.space_group_name_H-M   'P 1'
#
loop_
_entity.id
_entity.type
_entity.pdbx_description
1 polymer ?
#
loop_
_entity_poly.entity_id
_entity_poly.type
_entity_poly.pdbx_seq_one_letter_code
_entity_poly.pdbx_strand_id
1 'polypeptide(L)'
;MIKSKSYFTLTKRSVKIFAIFTLLACGPGMADYDEFMSFFMPESSNATAQNQKYHYTPMMFYNDNEGEGQSFPNDTTDLTKLENLQAWTKYCEGKIAQKDLEKGIYGSIINSKLQSFFKSYNNQLAIDYLIFVQEAERIETALLNMESDSVKYKNPANDIKILTQLLVRAKHDFLKERIAFQLVKTFSKAKKYKEAVTAFNKNILQIKDKSFISDWALMRKAESEIALGDTAEAYYDFSRVFERSQSHRNQADLIARYRILTFPKEAIKFCKNNHEKASLYAFAGIKPGIDGLPMVEKMVELDPQNQMIELIMAREINKNEKFYYDQMYAEFNDDETKKTVKLEQERATDYWSKLKEFSIKCANNQALPKTGFWQTASAYMEYVQGDYAKSVEFLNQAKAIKTTNEGLKNQILLQNFLLISKKSVSITPEVEAEFLPILASFSNPKNFRMSNAVLESCKILSAKYRGVSGVQKTESKGGWFSSCSNKKADTKILANAPHAIAKAYLLTMLTTYQNNSSQEYGNFESQKDMFLIEDTTSLATIEKVIAYFSEANKSKFDKGLQKLVGFDNDHLYTLMGRRAMNEADYFKAAEAFEKVSPSVWKSDEWKYFDEDPLYIPTKYNRDKKNLNYNPYTFAKKMAELEAKLKANPNDAQSAYLLACGTYNTTYEGNSWILRRHSWSSGEVNSYSKGKYDTDYFQTDKAKTFFIQASKSSNQELTAKAFFGAALCERDAYQVFLLQQEANPDETQEVFLARMEKVRANKYSEYFKILHSKYQDTKYQKQVLLECGDYSLFMGEK
;
A
#
# COMPACT_ATOMS: atom_id res chain seq x y z
N MET A 1 11.43 -50.07 16.83
CA MET A 1 12.32 -48.92 16.73
C MET A 1 12.42 -48.36 15.29
N ILE A 2 11.33 -48.28 14.50
CA ILE A 2 11.31 -47.80 13.10
C ILE A 2 10.06 -46.96 12.82
N LYS A 3 9.57 -46.18 13.75
CA LYS A 3 8.41 -45.30 13.51
C LYS A 3 8.63 -43.81 13.81
N SER A 4 9.84 -43.39 14.20
CA SER A 4 10.06 -41.97 14.59
C SER A 4 10.69 -41.08 13.53
N LYS A 5 11.28 -41.65 12.46
CA LYS A 5 11.91 -40.83 11.39
C LYS A 5 10.93 -40.27 10.34
N SER A 6 9.74 -40.86 10.20
CA SER A 6 8.74 -40.43 9.22
C SER A 6 7.93 -39.20 9.68
N TYR A 7 7.70 -39.08 10.97
CA TYR A 7 6.97 -37.94 11.56
C TYR A 7 7.79 -36.64 11.56
N PHE A 8 9.11 -36.72 11.70
CA PHE A 8 9.98 -35.56 11.73
C PHE A 8 10.22 -34.92 10.35
N THR A 9 10.09 -35.72 9.28
CA THR A 9 10.21 -35.22 7.91
C THR A 9 8.91 -34.60 7.40
N LEU A 10 7.76 -35.09 7.86
CA LEU A 10 6.47 -34.45 7.55
C LEU A 10 6.29 -33.12 8.28
N THR A 11 6.71 -32.99 9.54
CA THR A 11 6.66 -31.74 10.28
C THR A 11 7.60 -30.68 9.72
N LYS A 12 8.78 -31.04 9.23
CA LYS A 12 9.68 -30.06 8.56
C LYS A 12 9.16 -29.58 7.21
N ARG A 13 8.48 -30.43 6.44
CA ARG A 13 7.81 -30.02 5.18
C ARG A 13 6.56 -29.19 5.45
N SER A 14 5.76 -29.56 6.44
CA SER A 14 4.58 -28.78 6.84
C SER A 14 4.93 -27.43 7.44
N VAL A 15 6.02 -27.31 8.21
CA VAL A 15 6.51 -26.04 8.74
C VAL A 15 7.09 -25.15 7.63
N LYS A 16 7.78 -25.69 6.63
CA LYS A 16 8.25 -24.90 5.48
C LYS A 16 7.08 -24.44 4.60
N ILE A 17 6.09 -25.27 4.36
CA ILE A 17 4.87 -24.91 3.63
C ILE A 17 4.05 -23.90 4.46
N PHE A 18 3.97 -24.06 5.77
CA PHE A 18 3.29 -23.10 6.66
C PHE A 18 4.05 -21.77 6.78
N ALA A 19 5.38 -21.79 6.78
CA ALA A 19 6.20 -20.57 6.76
C ALA A 19 6.10 -19.81 5.42
N ILE A 20 5.93 -20.52 4.29
CA ILE A 20 5.65 -19.90 2.99
C ILE A 20 4.22 -19.29 3.00
N PHE A 21 3.24 -19.98 3.59
CA PHE A 21 1.88 -19.43 3.75
C PHE A 21 1.79 -18.30 4.77
N THR A 22 2.60 -18.30 5.84
CA THR A 22 2.61 -17.20 6.83
C THR A 22 3.38 -15.96 6.35
N LEU A 23 4.36 -16.10 5.46
CA LEU A 23 4.97 -14.97 4.75
C LEU A 23 4.01 -14.36 3.70
N LEU A 24 3.04 -15.14 3.23
CA LEU A 24 1.96 -14.69 2.36
C LEU A 24 0.75 -14.12 3.13
N ALA A 25 0.69 -14.31 4.47
CA ALA A 25 -0.46 -13.93 5.29
C ALA A 25 -0.31 -12.60 6.05
N CYS A 26 0.83 -11.92 5.95
CA CYS A 26 1.07 -10.63 6.62
C CYS A 26 1.17 -9.43 5.67
N GLY A 27 0.68 -9.56 4.46
CA GLY A 27 0.49 -8.50 3.48
C GLY A 27 -0.60 -8.91 2.51
N PRO A 28 -1.16 -7.99 1.70
CA PRO A 28 -1.97 -8.39 0.56
C PRO A 28 -1.19 -9.44 -0.23
N GLY A 29 -1.84 -10.53 -0.62
CA GLY A 29 -1.19 -11.65 -1.30
C GLY A 29 -0.40 -11.18 -2.52
N MET A 30 0.69 -11.84 -2.90
CA MET A 30 1.52 -11.41 -4.05
C MET A 30 0.69 -11.22 -5.34
N ALA A 31 -0.43 -11.92 -5.47
CA ALA A 31 -1.39 -11.73 -6.55
C ALA A 31 -2.05 -10.35 -6.55
N ASP A 32 -2.23 -9.72 -5.39
CA ASP A 32 -2.86 -8.41 -5.26
C ASP A 32 -1.89 -7.28 -5.61
N TYR A 33 -0.60 -7.43 -5.30
CA TYR A 33 0.44 -6.45 -5.70
C TYR A 33 0.61 -6.35 -7.20
N ASP A 34 0.41 -7.42 -7.94
CA ASP A 34 0.66 -7.46 -9.36
C ASP A 34 -0.29 -6.55 -10.16
N GLU A 35 -1.55 -6.48 -9.75
CA GLU A 35 -2.51 -5.55 -10.37
C GLU A 35 -2.21 -4.09 -10.04
N PHE A 36 -1.59 -3.81 -8.88
CA PHE A 36 -1.24 -2.44 -8.48
C PHE A 36 -0.04 -1.89 -9.22
N MET A 37 0.84 -2.75 -9.72
CA MET A 37 2.04 -2.31 -10.44
C MET A 37 1.74 -1.84 -11.86
N SER A 38 0.65 -2.28 -12.46
CA SER A 38 0.26 -1.86 -13.79
C SER A 38 -0.14 -0.38 -13.85
N PHE A 39 0.30 0.32 -14.89
CA PHE A 39 -0.15 1.68 -15.17
C PHE A 39 -1.38 1.71 -16.09
N PHE A 40 -1.90 0.57 -16.50
CA PHE A 40 -3.10 0.52 -17.33
C PHE A 40 -4.36 0.58 -16.46
N MET A 41 -5.14 1.63 -16.63
CA MET A 41 -6.34 1.91 -15.82
C MET A 41 -7.57 1.18 -16.35
N PRO A 42 -8.19 0.26 -15.60
CA PRO A 42 -9.48 -0.34 -15.97
C PRO A 42 -10.59 0.67 -16.16
N GLU A 43 -10.49 1.85 -15.54
CA GLU A 43 -11.40 2.98 -15.72
C GLU A 43 -11.37 3.55 -17.15
N SER A 44 -10.38 3.18 -17.96
CA SER A 44 -10.33 3.51 -19.39
C SER A 44 -11.35 2.73 -20.22
N SER A 45 -11.87 1.63 -19.68
CA SER A 45 -12.93 0.83 -20.33
C SER A 45 -14.26 1.57 -20.34
N ASN A 46 -15.14 1.19 -21.28
CA ASN A 46 -16.51 1.72 -21.37
C ASN A 46 -17.48 1.01 -20.42
N ALA A 47 -16.99 0.60 -19.26
CA ALA A 47 -17.81 -0.09 -18.26
C ALA A 47 -18.79 0.88 -17.59
N THR A 48 -20.04 0.43 -17.41
CA THR A 48 -21.02 1.20 -16.64
C THR A 48 -20.65 1.34 -15.18
N ALA A 49 -21.28 2.30 -14.50
CA ALA A 49 -21.14 2.50 -13.05
C ALA A 49 -21.34 1.20 -12.24
N GLN A 50 -22.26 0.34 -12.70
CA GLN A 50 -22.52 -0.98 -12.08
C GLN A 50 -21.32 -1.94 -12.15
N ASN A 51 -20.47 -1.78 -13.16
CA ASN A 51 -19.31 -2.62 -13.40
C ASN A 51 -18.03 -2.06 -12.78
N GLN A 52 -18.04 -0.82 -12.27
CA GLN A 52 -16.84 -0.17 -11.69
C GLN A 52 -16.23 -0.96 -10.54
N LYS A 53 -17.02 -1.70 -9.76
CA LYS A 53 -16.53 -2.57 -8.69
C LYS A 53 -15.62 -3.69 -9.20
N TYR A 54 -15.65 -3.99 -10.50
CA TYR A 54 -14.83 -5.00 -11.16
C TYR A 54 -13.61 -4.43 -11.88
N HIS A 55 -13.34 -3.14 -11.74
CA HIS A 55 -12.10 -2.53 -12.22
C HIS A 55 -10.86 -3.19 -11.59
N TYR A 56 -10.99 -3.67 -10.37
CA TYR A 56 -9.93 -4.32 -9.61
C TYR A 56 -10.23 -5.79 -9.37
N THR A 57 -9.20 -6.57 -9.04
CA THR A 57 -9.42 -7.98 -8.71
C THR A 57 -10.29 -8.10 -7.47
N PRO A 58 -11.33 -8.92 -7.52
CA PRO A 58 -12.24 -9.08 -6.40
C PRO A 58 -11.60 -9.60 -5.11
N MET A 59 -10.42 -10.21 -5.15
CA MET A 59 -9.73 -10.60 -3.91
C MET A 59 -9.47 -9.44 -2.96
N MET A 60 -9.42 -8.21 -3.47
CA MET A 60 -9.35 -7.00 -2.67
C MET A 60 -10.68 -6.59 -2.04
N PHE A 61 -11.79 -7.10 -2.59
CA PHE A 61 -13.13 -6.76 -2.13
C PHE A 61 -13.74 -7.80 -1.23
N TYR A 62 -13.18 -8.99 -1.22
CA TYR A 62 -13.70 -10.15 -0.49
C TYR A 62 -12.66 -10.57 0.54
N ASN A 63 -12.47 -9.77 1.56
CA ASN A 63 -11.85 -10.27 2.75
C ASN A 63 -12.83 -11.24 3.40
N ASP A 64 -12.43 -12.50 3.58
CA ASP A 64 -13.24 -13.57 4.19
C ASP A 64 -13.64 -13.28 5.65
N ASN A 65 -13.13 -12.22 6.23
CA ASN A 65 -13.55 -11.71 7.53
C ASN A 65 -14.77 -10.82 7.34
N GLU A 66 -15.94 -11.42 7.41
CA GLU A 66 -17.26 -10.78 7.32
C GLU A 66 -17.51 -9.64 8.34
N GLY A 67 -16.53 -9.26 9.14
CA GLY A 67 -16.66 -8.19 10.14
C GLY A 67 -15.99 -6.87 9.79
N GLU A 68 -15.00 -6.88 8.91
CA GLU A 68 -14.21 -5.68 8.57
C GLU A 68 -13.90 -5.63 7.08
N GLY A 69 -14.92 -5.81 6.24
CA GLY A 69 -14.76 -5.55 4.83
C GLY A 69 -14.27 -4.12 4.64
N GLN A 70 -13.08 -3.94 4.13
CA GLN A 70 -12.68 -2.65 3.59
C GLN A 70 -13.62 -2.38 2.40
N SER A 71 -14.74 -1.77 2.71
CA SER A 71 -15.57 -1.13 1.71
C SER A 71 -14.68 -0.10 1.03
N PHE A 72 -14.79 0.00 -0.33
CA PHE A 72 -14.26 1.18 -0.99
C PHE A 72 -14.60 2.40 -0.15
N PRO A 73 -13.66 3.33 0.03
CA PRO A 73 -13.97 4.56 0.71
C PRO A 73 -15.17 5.18 -0.01
N ASN A 74 -16.22 5.37 0.74
CA ASN A 74 -17.46 6.01 0.39
C ASN A 74 -18.62 5.14 -0.17
N ASP A 75 -18.55 3.82 -0.30
CA ASP A 75 -19.77 3.07 -0.63
C ASP A 75 -20.41 2.48 0.65
N THR A 76 -20.84 3.36 1.56
CA THR A 76 -21.66 3.02 2.74
C THR A 76 -23.12 2.77 2.37
N THR A 77 -23.44 2.80 1.07
CA THR A 77 -24.82 2.66 0.61
C THR A 77 -25.20 1.18 0.56
N ASP A 78 -26.07 0.76 1.47
CA ASP A 78 -26.73 -0.54 1.37
C ASP A 78 -27.67 -0.55 0.14
N LEU A 79 -27.14 -1.01 -1.01
CA LEU A 79 -27.88 -1.06 -2.27
C LEU A 79 -29.15 -1.90 -2.16
N THR A 80 -29.14 -2.97 -1.36
CA THR A 80 -30.31 -3.83 -1.11
C THR A 80 -31.43 -3.03 -0.46
N LYS A 81 -31.07 -2.29 0.58
CA LYS A 81 -31.99 -1.41 1.30
C LYS A 81 -32.48 -0.27 0.41
N LEU A 82 -31.57 0.34 -0.36
CA LEU A 82 -31.92 1.46 -1.25
C LEU A 82 -32.92 1.04 -2.33
N GLU A 83 -32.62 -0.04 -3.08
CA GLU A 83 -33.51 -0.57 -4.12
C GLU A 83 -34.89 -0.90 -3.55
N ASN A 84 -34.92 -1.54 -2.39
CA ASN A 84 -36.18 -1.92 -1.74
C ASN A 84 -36.99 -0.71 -1.29
N LEU A 85 -36.36 0.31 -0.67
CA LEU A 85 -37.04 1.54 -0.28
C LEU A 85 -37.57 2.32 -1.47
N GLN A 86 -36.82 2.41 -2.55
CA GLN A 86 -37.30 3.05 -3.81
C GLN A 86 -38.52 2.34 -4.37
N ALA A 87 -38.52 1.01 -4.37
CA ALA A 87 -39.66 0.24 -4.84
C ALA A 87 -40.89 0.40 -3.96
N TRP A 88 -40.74 0.40 -2.63
CA TRP A 88 -41.83 0.69 -1.70
C TRP A 88 -42.33 2.13 -1.83
N THR A 89 -41.45 3.11 -2.05
CA THR A 89 -41.84 4.51 -2.30
C THR A 89 -42.73 4.60 -3.53
N LYS A 90 -42.34 3.93 -4.61
CA LYS A 90 -43.14 3.84 -5.83
C LYS A 90 -44.48 3.15 -5.58
N TYR A 91 -44.50 2.04 -4.86
CA TYR A 91 -45.72 1.31 -4.52
C TYR A 91 -46.71 2.15 -3.68
N CYS A 92 -46.19 2.98 -2.80
CA CYS A 92 -46.97 3.94 -2.02
C CYS A 92 -47.23 5.27 -2.75
N GLU A 93 -46.92 5.37 -4.04
CA GLU A 93 -47.10 6.57 -4.88
C GLU A 93 -46.46 7.84 -4.28
N GLY A 94 -45.39 7.69 -3.51
CA GLY A 94 -44.73 8.80 -2.82
C GLY A 94 -45.53 9.44 -1.68
N LYS A 95 -46.67 8.88 -1.30
CA LYS A 95 -47.61 9.43 -0.28
C LYS A 95 -47.08 9.26 1.16
N ILE A 96 -45.99 8.53 1.37
CA ILE A 96 -45.33 8.35 2.66
C ILE A 96 -43.90 8.85 2.54
N ALA A 97 -43.43 9.61 3.57
CA ALA A 97 -42.05 10.07 3.64
C ALA A 97 -41.10 8.87 3.72
N GLN A 98 -39.99 8.92 2.99
CA GLN A 98 -39.00 7.84 2.92
C GLN A 98 -38.52 7.39 4.31
N LYS A 99 -38.31 8.32 5.25
CA LYS A 99 -37.93 8.03 6.65
C LYS A 99 -38.99 7.20 7.40
N ASP A 100 -40.27 7.43 7.14
CA ASP A 100 -41.36 6.67 7.76
C ASP A 100 -41.51 5.28 7.11
N LEU A 101 -41.27 5.19 5.78
CA LEU A 101 -41.16 3.91 5.07
C LEU A 101 -39.99 3.09 5.61
N GLU A 102 -38.81 3.68 5.73
CA GLU A 102 -37.64 3.01 6.26
C GLU A 102 -37.89 2.46 7.66
N LYS A 103 -38.39 3.29 8.57
CA LYS A 103 -38.76 2.83 9.91
C LYS A 103 -39.85 1.76 9.95
N GLY A 104 -40.80 1.82 9.02
CA GLY A 104 -41.89 0.85 8.92
C GLY A 104 -41.49 -0.48 8.29
N ILE A 105 -40.49 -0.50 7.41
CA ILE A 105 -40.02 -1.71 6.73
C ILE A 105 -38.89 -2.38 7.52
N TYR A 106 -37.90 -1.61 7.98
CA TYR A 106 -36.69 -2.11 8.62
C TYR A 106 -36.66 -1.91 10.15
N GLY A 107 -37.69 -1.36 10.75
CA GLY A 107 -37.83 -1.29 12.22
C GLY A 107 -38.29 -2.64 12.80
N SER A 108 -38.19 -2.76 14.12
CA SER A 108 -38.58 -3.98 14.84
C SER A 108 -40.08 -4.27 14.80
N ILE A 109 -40.89 -3.26 14.54
CA ILE A 109 -42.34 -3.35 14.42
C ILE A 109 -42.82 -2.37 13.36
N ILE A 110 -43.77 -2.79 12.48
CA ILE A 110 -44.41 -1.90 11.52
C ILE A 110 -45.03 -0.69 12.22
N ASN A 111 -44.59 0.51 11.86
CA ASN A 111 -45.02 1.72 12.52
C ASN A 111 -46.52 2.05 12.27
N SER A 112 -47.11 2.79 13.18
CA SER A 112 -48.55 3.13 13.11
C SER A 112 -48.92 3.93 11.86
N LYS A 113 -48.02 4.77 11.36
CA LYS A 113 -48.24 5.55 10.12
C LYS A 113 -48.37 4.65 8.89
N LEU A 114 -47.49 3.69 8.75
CA LEU A 114 -47.48 2.75 7.64
C LEU A 114 -48.69 1.80 7.71
N GLN A 115 -49.04 1.35 8.93
CA GLN A 115 -50.24 0.56 9.15
C GLN A 115 -51.51 1.34 8.81
N SER A 116 -51.64 2.58 9.26
CA SER A 116 -52.80 3.45 8.98
C SER A 116 -52.92 3.71 7.48
N PHE A 117 -51.81 3.97 6.83
CA PHE A 117 -51.79 4.13 5.36
C PHE A 117 -52.35 2.91 4.66
N PHE A 118 -51.81 1.71 4.89
CA PHE A 118 -52.30 0.51 4.24
C PHE A 118 -53.75 0.16 4.61
N LYS A 119 -54.19 0.45 5.80
CA LYS A 119 -55.58 0.28 6.20
C LYS A 119 -56.49 1.23 5.40
N SER A 120 -56.12 2.48 5.20
CA SER A 120 -56.90 3.46 4.44
C SER A 120 -57.05 3.08 2.95
N TYR A 121 -56.10 2.30 2.44
CA TYR A 121 -56.16 1.70 1.08
C TYR A 121 -56.72 0.28 1.06
N ASN A 122 -57.28 -0.19 2.16
CA ASN A 122 -57.83 -1.58 2.30
C ASN A 122 -56.80 -2.67 1.93
N ASN A 123 -55.50 -2.41 2.21
CA ASN A 123 -54.37 -3.26 1.84
C ASN A 123 -53.83 -4.02 3.06
N GLN A 124 -54.66 -4.89 3.64
CA GLN A 124 -54.25 -5.73 4.76
C GLN A 124 -53.10 -6.67 4.39
N LEU A 125 -53.04 -7.11 3.14
CA LEU A 125 -51.97 -8.00 2.65
C LEU A 125 -50.57 -7.39 2.84
N ALA A 126 -50.39 -6.08 2.57
CA ALA A 126 -49.11 -5.42 2.77
C ALA A 126 -48.69 -5.41 4.25
N ILE A 127 -49.63 -5.21 5.15
CA ILE A 127 -49.42 -5.25 6.60
C ILE A 127 -48.97 -6.64 7.05
N ASP A 128 -49.74 -7.67 6.63
CA ASP A 128 -49.46 -9.07 6.99
C ASP A 128 -48.10 -9.52 6.46
N TYR A 129 -47.72 -9.10 5.25
CA TYR A 129 -46.40 -9.36 4.65
C TYR A 129 -45.28 -8.70 5.43
N LEU A 130 -45.38 -7.42 5.78
CA LEU A 130 -44.35 -6.69 6.52
C LEU A 130 -44.19 -7.25 7.93
N ILE A 131 -45.24 -7.62 8.62
CA ILE A 131 -45.16 -8.28 9.93
C ILE A 131 -44.40 -9.59 9.80
N PHE A 132 -44.69 -10.39 8.79
CA PHE A 132 -44.01 -11.66 8.54
C PHE A 132 -42.49 -11.43 8.31
N VAL A 133 -42.11 -10.48 7.44
CA VAL A 133 -40.71 -10.22 7.10
C VAL A 133 -39.92 -9.71 8.30
N GLN A 134 -40.48 -8.75 9.06
CA GLN A 134 -39.81 -8.20 10.23
C GLN A 134 -39.56 -9.26 11.31
N GLU A 135 -40.52 -10.14 11.55
CA GLU A 135 -40.35 -11.24 12.50
C GLU A 135 -39.31 -12.27 12.00
N ALA A 136 -39.29 -12.55 10.69
CA ALA A 136 -38.30 -13.46 10.10
C ALA A 136 -36.88 -12.89 10.20
N GLU A 137 -36.69 -11.59 9.94
CA GLU A 137 -35.40 -10.91 10.05
C GLU A 137 -34.92 -10.78 11.51
N ARG A 138 -35.81 -10.49 12.44
CA ARG A 138 -35.52 -10.47 13.87
C ARG A 138 -34.95 -11.80 14.36
N ILE A 139 -35.55 -12.90 13.96
CA ILE A 139 -35.11 -14.25 14.29
C ILE A 139 -33.73 -14.52 13.62
N GLU A 140 -33.56 -14.14 12.37
CA GLU A 140 -32.29 -14.33 11.64
C GLU A 140 -31.12 -13.57 12.31
N THR A 141 -31.33 -12.30 12.67
CA THR A 141 -30.34 -11.48 13.35
C THR A 141 -29.99 -12.04 14.72
N ALA A 142 -30.97 -12.49 15.51
CA ALA A 142 -30.74 -13.06 16.82
C ALA A 142 -29.92 -14.37 16.73
N LEU A 143 -30.12 -15.17 15.71
CA LEU A 143 -29.33 -16.40 15.46
C LEU A 143 -27.89 -16.10 15.04
N LEU A 144 -27.66 -15.05 14.26
CA LEU A 144 -26.32 -14.64 13.82
C LEU A 144 -25.49 -14.08 14.98
N ASN A 145 -26.12 -13.35 15.91
CA ASN A 145 -25.45 -12.72 17.06
C ASN A 145 -25.22 -13.68 18.23
N MET A 146 -25.57 -14.94 18.14
CA MET A 146 -25.53 -15.92 19.26
C MET A 146 -26.25 -15.41 20.55
N GLU A 147 -27.20 -14.51 20.41
CA GLU A 147 -27.76 -13.74 21.51
C GLU A 147 -28.76 -14.52 22.41
N SER A 148 -29.00 -15.78 22.21
CA SER A 148 -29.56 -16.64 23.23
C SER A 148 -29.90 -18.06 22.75
N ASP A 149 -29.69 -19.02 23.64
CA ASP A 149 -30.28 -20.38 23.61
C ASP A 149 -31.82 -20.39 23.53
N SER A 150 -32.49 -19.25 23.65
CA SER A 150 -33.95 -19.08 23.68
C SER A 150 -34.58 -18.82 22.31
N VAL A 151 -33.81 -18.44 21.30
CA VAL A 151 -34.34 -18.24 19.95
C VAL A 151 -34.33 -19.57 19.18
N LYS A 152 -35.29 -20.43 19.50
CA LYS A 152 -35.52 -21.63 18.70
C LYS A 152 -35.94 -21.23 17.31
N TYR A 153 -35.25 -21.79 16.30
CA TYR A 153 -35.63 -21.68 14.87
C TYR A 153 -37.10 -22.06 14.76
N LYS A 154 -37.97 -21.12 14.37
CA LYS A 154 -39.39 -21.41 14.12
C LYS A 154 -39.49 -22.52 13.09
N ASN A 155 -40.46 -23.40 13.30
CA ASN A 155 -40.74 -24.50 12.38
C ASN A 155 -40.96 -23.93 10.95
N PRO A 156 -40.07 -24.21 9.96
CA PRO A 156 -40.18 -23.68 8.61
C PRO A 156 -41.52 -24.02 7.95
N ALA A 157 -42.19 -25.09 8.40
CA ALA A 157 -43.51 -25.49 7.90
C ALA A 157 -44.60 -24.44 8.18
N ASN A 158 -44.52 -23.76 9.34
CA ASN A 158 -45.47 -22.69 9.64
C ASN A 158 -45.28 -21.47 8.75
N ASP A 159 -44.03 -21.08 8.50
CA ASP A 159 -43.68 -19.95 7.66
C ASP A 159 -44.08 -20.21 6.19
N ILE A 160 -43.84 -21.43 5.69
CA ILE A 160 -44.30 -21.88 4.38
C ILE A 160 -45.84 -21.81 4.27
N LYS A 161 -46.56 -22.25 5.31
CA LYS A 161 -48.02 -22.19 5.36
C LYS A 161 -48.50 -20.73 5.29
N ILE A 162 -47.95 -19.84 6.11
CA ILE A 162 -48.29 -18.42 6.12
C ILE A 162 -48.03 -17.80 4.74
N LEU A 163 -46.80 -17.96 4.19
CA LEU A 163 -46.44 -17.41 2.88
C LEU A 163 -47.35 -17.94 1.75
N THR A 164 -47.71 -19.21 1.78
CA THR A 164 -48.63 -19.80 0.81
C THR A 164 -50.01 -19.15 0.88
N GLN A 165 -50.53 -18.90 2.10
CA GLN A 165 -51.81 -18.21 2.27
C GLN A 165 -51.76 -16.75 1.83
N LEU A 166 -50.65 -16.02 2.12
CA LEU A 166 -50.43 -14.65 1.61
C LEU A 166 -50.37 -14.63 0.09
N LEU A 167 -49.70 -15.59 -0.53
CA LEU A 167 -49.53 -15.69 -1.97
C LEU A 167 -50.86 -15.88 -2.71
N VAL A 168 -51.76 -16.69 -2.16
CA VAL A 168 -53.10 -16.88 -2.72
C VAL A 168 -53.93 -15.57 -2.71
N ARG A 169 -53.69 -14.73 -1.68
CA ARG A 169 -54.37 -13.42 -1.55
C ARG A 169 -53.76 -12.33 -2.45
N ALA A 170 -52.52 -12.54 -2.94
CA ALA A 170 -51.79 -11.55 -3.72
C ALA A 170 -52.31 -11.43 -5.17
N LYS A 171 -53.02 -10.33 -5.45
CA LYS A 171 -53.58 -10.01 -6.76
C LYS A 171 -52.61 -9.17 -7.64
N HIS A 172 -51.74 -8.36 -7.03
CA HIS A 172 -50.84 -7.45 -7.70
C HIS A 172 -49.39 -7.96 -7.67
N ASP A 173 -48.68 -7.81 -8.78
CA ASP A 173 -47.35 -8.36 -8.96
C ASP A 173 -46.35 -7.88 -7.93
N PHE A 174 -46.43 -6.63 -7.45
CA PHE A 174 -45.49 -6.09 -6.42
C PHE A 174 -45.40 -6.91 -5.15
N LEU A 175 -46.55 -7.22 -4.51
CA LEU A 175 -46.61 -8.05 -3.30
C LEU A 175 -46.46 -9.53 -3.63
N LYS A 176 -47.00 -9.97 -4.74
CA LYS A 176 -46.90 -11.35 -5.19
C LYS A 176 -45.44 -11.78 -5.37
N GLU A 177 -44.63 -10.93 -6.03
CA GLU A 177 -43.23 -11.20 -6.25
C GLU A 177 -42.44 -11.29 -4.92
N ARG A 178 -42.71 -10.37 -3.99
CA ARG A 178 -42.07 -10.33 -2.70
C ARG A 178 -42.43 -11.52 -1.82
N ILE A 179 -43.70 -11.89 -1.80
CA ILE A 179 -44.17 -13.07 -1.05
C ILE A 179 -43.56 -14.34 -1.64
N ALA A 180 -43.56 -14.46 -2.99
CA ALA A 180 -42.95 -15.57 -3.68
C ALA A 180 -41.43 -15.67 -3.40
N PHE A 181 -40.71 -14.54 -3.39
CA PHE A 181 -39.32 -14.52 -3.00
C PHE A 181 -39.09 -15.06 -1.57
N GLN A 182 -39.88 -14.60 -0.60
CA GLN A 182 -39.77 -15.11 0.77
C GLN A 182 -40.08 -16.61 0.85
N LEU A 183 -41.00 -17.10 0.04
CA LEU A 183 -41.33 -18.53 -0.04
C LEU A 183 -40.15 -19.35 -0.58
N VAL A 184 -39.49 -18.87 -1.65
CA VAL A 184 -38.25 -19.48 -2.20
C VAL A 184 -37.13 -19.46 -1.18
N LYS A 185 -36.91 -18.30 -0.52
CA LYS A 185 -35.90 -18.12 0.55
C LYS A 185 -36.14 -19.11 1.70
N THR A 186 -37.39 -19.26 2.14
CA THR A 186 -37.75 -20.14 3.25
C THR A 186 -37.57 -21.62 2.90
N PHE A 187 -37.95 -22.04 1.70
CA PHE A 187 -37.66 -23.40 1.23
C PHE A 187 -36.18 -23.69 1.15
N SER A 188 -35.38 -22.79 0.57
CA SER A 188 -33.93 -22.92 0.47
C SER A 188 -33.27 -23.04 1.85
N LYS A 189 -33.61 -22.16 2.81
CA LYS A 189 -33.14 -22.20 4.19
C LYS A 189 -33.56 -23.49 4.94
N ALA A 190 -34.74 -23.99 4.66
CA ALA A 190 -35.22 -25.25 5.20
C ALA A 190 -34.59 -26.50 4.55
N LYS A 191 -33.60 -26.30 3.66
CA LYS A 191 -32.95 -27.35 2.85
C LYS A 191 -33.93 -28.16 1.96
N LYS A 192 -35.10 -27.58 1.67
CA LYS A 192 -36.10 -28.10 0.74
C LYS A 192 -35.83 -27.56 -0.65
N TYR A 193 -34.69 -27.97 -1.22
CA TYR A 193 -34.14 -27.35 -2.43
C TYR A 193 -35.01 -27.58 -3.67
N LYS A 194 -35.59 -28.79 -3.83
CA LYS A 194 -36.52 -29.08 -4.95
C LYS A 194 -37.75 -28.19 -4.90
N GLU A 195 -38.32 -28.03 -3.71
CA GLU A 195 -39.47 -27.16 -3.48
C GLU A 195 -39.11 -25.68 -3.70
N ALA A 196 -37.89 -25.25 -3.37
CA ALA A 196 -37.44 -23.89 -3.66
C ALA A 196 -37.41 -23.61 -5.16
N VAL A 197 -36.79 -24.49 -5.94
CA VAL A 197 -36.76 -24.41 -7.43
C VAL A 197 -38.19 -24.45 -7.99
N THR A 198 -39.02 -25.35 -7.52
CA THR A 198 -40.43 -25.45 -7.95
C THR A 198 -41.22 -24.18 -7.62
N ALA A 199 -41.04 -23.62 -6.42
CA ALA A 199 -41.72 -22.39 -6.00
C ALA A 199 -41.28 -21.20 -6.87
N PHE A 200 -40.00 -21.10 -7.24
CA PHE A 200 -39.51 -20.10 -8.16
C PHE A 200 -40.16 -20.24 -9.54
N ASN A 201 -40.13 -21.43 -10.13
CA ASN A 201 -40.63 -21.68 -11.45
C ASN A 201 -42.17 -21.42 -11.53
N LYS A 202 -42.89 -21.81 -10.49
CA LYS A 202 -44.34 -21.64 -10.42
C LYS A 202 -44.78 -20.20 -10.22
N ASN A 203 -44.05 -19.44 -9.36
CA ASN A 203 -44.58 -18.17 -8.88
C ASN A 203 -43.80 -16.95 -9.42
N ILE A 204 -42.47 -17.04 -9.55
CA ILE A 204 -41.63 -15.91 -10.05
C ILE A 204 -41.60 -15.86 -11.58
N LEU A 205 -41.49 -17.01 -12.29
CA LEU A 205 -41.44 -17.01 -13.76
C LEU A 205 -42.71 -16.48 -14.38
N GLN A 206 -43.85 -16.60 -13.70
CA GLN A 206 -45.18 -16.20 -14.20
C GLN A 206 -45.48 -14.72 -14.03
N ILE A 207 -44.61 -13.98 -13.27
CA ILE A 207 -44.81 -12.54 -13.09
C ILE A 207 -44.39 -11.82 -14.37
N LYS A 208 -45.29 -10.94 -14.88
CA LYS A 208 -45.04 -10.17 -16.10
C LYS A 208 -44.09 -9.03 -15.86
N ASP A 209 -44.36 -8.20 -14.86
CA ASP A 209 -43.57 -7.03 -14.50
C ASP A 209 -42.60 -7.36 -13.36
N LYS A 210 -41.52 -8.07 -13.71
CA LYS A 210 -40.50 -8.48 -12.77
C LYS A 210 -39.68 -7.28 -12.29
N SER A 211 -39.47 -7.18 -10.96
CA SER A 211 -38.55 -6.25 -10.37
C SER A 211 -37.19 -6.92 -10.01
N PHE A 212 -36.27 -6.17 -9.40
CA PHE A 212 -35.05 -6.70 -8.85
C PHE A 212 -35.28 -7.85 -7.81
N ILE A 213 -36.47 -7.96 -7.22
CA ILE A 213 -36.83 -9.06 -6.32
C ILE A 213 -36.82 -10.42 -7.03
N SER A 214 -37.14 -10.44 -8.31
CA SER A 214 -37.00 -11.68 -9.11
C SER A 214 -35.55 -12.13 -9.21
N ASP A 215 -34.57 -11.23 -9.27
CA ASP A 215 -33.16 -11.58 -9.27
C ASP A 215 -32.71 -12.05 -7.89
N TRP A 216 -33.25 -11.48 -6.81
CA TRP A 216 -33.01 -11.99 -5.44
C TRP A 216 -33.57 -13.42 -5.28
N ALA A 217 -34.72 -13.68 -5.83
CA ALA A 217 -35.31 -15.02 -5.85
C ALA A 217 -34.49 -15.99 -6.71
N LEU A 218 -33.98 -15.53 -7.87
CA LEU A 218 -33.12 -16.32 -8.76
C LEU A 218 -31.82 -16.70 -8.07
N MET A 219 -31.26 -15.80 -7.29
CA MET A 219 -30.10 -16.09 -6.45
C MET A 219 -30.33 -17.29 -5.52
N ARG A 220 -31.50 -17.33 -4.82
CA ARG A 220 -31.86 -18.43 -3.94
C ARG A 220 -32.17 -19.73 -4.69
N LYS A 221 -32.74 -19.64 -5.91
CA LYS A 221 -32.89 -20.78 -6.81
C LYS A 221 -31.52 -21.37 -7.16
N ALA A 222 -30.56 -20.54 -7.60
CA ALA A 222 -29.22 -20.97 -7.98
C ALA A 222 -28.46 -21.64 -6.81
N GLU A 223 -28.56 -21.09 -5.61
CA GLU A 223 -28.00 -21.75 -4.40
C GLU A 223 -28.62 -23.11 -4.15
N SER A 224 -29.92 -23.26 -4.40
CA SER A 224 -30.63 -24.53 -4.22
C SER A 224 -30.24 -25.54 -5.30
N GLU A 225 -30.00 -25.11 -6.53
CA GLU A 225 -29.50 -25.94 -7.63
C GLU A 225 -28.11 -26.49 -7.37
N ILE A 226 -27.18 -25.66 -6.81
CA ILE A 226 -25.88 -26.19 -6.34
C ILE A 226 -26.07 -27.34 -5.35
N ALA A 227 -26.97 -27.18 -4.40
CA ALA A 227 -27.23 -28.22 -3.40
C ALA A 227 -27.87 -29.49 -3.98
N LEU A 228 -28.54 -29.39 -5.15
CA LEU A 228 -29.09 -30.51 -5.89
C LEU A 228 -28.08 -31.16 -6.86
N GLY A 229 -26.95 -30.51 -7.09
CA GLY A 229 -25.93 -30.97 -8.07
C GLY A 229 -26.11 -30.36 -9.46
N ASP A 230 -27.11 -29.50 -9.68
CA ASP A 230 -27.45 -28.88 -10.98
C ASP A 230 -26.54 -27.66 -11.23
N THR A 231 -25.21 -27.84 -11.15
CA THR A 231 -24.21 -26.77 -11.16
C THR A 231 -24.21 -25.96 -12.45
N ALA A 232 -24.57 -26.55 -13.59
CA ALA A 232 -24.60 -25.86 -14.88
C ALA A 232 -25.76 -24.85 -14.96
N GLU A 233 -26.94 -25.23 -14.48
CA GLU A 233 -28.10 -24.33 -14.41
C GLU A 233 -27.86 -23.24 -13.37
N ALA A 234 -27.35 -23.60 -12.19
CA ALA A 234 -26.96 -22.65 -11.15
C ALA A 234 -25.96 -21.59 -11.66
N TYR A 235 -24.96 -22.01 -12.43
CA TYR A 235 -23.96 -21.09 -12.97
C TYR A 235 -24.58 -20.11 -13.97
N TYR A 236 -25.47 -20.57 -14.82
CA TYR A 236 -26.26 -19.72 -15.72
C TYR A 236 -27.12 -18.74 -14.93
N ASP A 237 -27.83 -19.18 -13.91
CA ASP A 237 -28.67 -18.32 -13.07
C ASP A 237 -27.85 -17.26 -12.31
N PHE A 238 -26.71 -17.62 -11.73
CA PHE A 238 -25.79 -16.65 -11.16
C PHE A 238 -25.28 -15.63 -12.18
N SER A 239 -25.02 -16.04 -13.42
CA SER A 239 -24.62 -15.11 -14.47
C SER A 239 -25.73 -14.09 -14.80
N ARG A 240 -27.00 -14.48 -14.70
CA ARG A 240 -28.15 -13.60 -14.89
C ARG A 240 -28.29 -12.60 -13.75
N VAL A 241 -28.13 -13.07 -12.51
CA VAL A 241 -28.08 -12.19 -11.33
C VAL A 241 -26.92 -11.22 -11.43
N PHE A 242 -25.72 -11.72 -11.77
CA PHE A 242 -24.52 -10.89 -11.95
C PHE A 242 -24.73 -9.77 -12.97
N GLU A 243 -25.37 -10.04 -14.07
CA GLU A 243 -25.63 -9.04 -15.12
C GLU A 243 -26.67 -8.00 -14.70
N ARG A 244 -27.79 -8.43 -14.09
CA ARG A 244 -28.96 -7.60 -13.91
C ARG A 244 -29.06 -6.92 -12.55
N SER A 245 -28.63 -7.60 -11.48
CA SER A 245 -28.81 -7.12 -10.11
C SER A 245 -27.66 -6.23 -9.67
N GLN A 246 -27.94 -5.01 -9.24
CA GLN A 246 -26.92 -4.15 -8.63
C GLN A 246 -26.57 -4.61 -7.22
N SER A 247 -27.57 -4.97 -6.45
CA SER A 247 -27.39 -5.32 -5.02
C SER A 247 -26.83 -6.72 -4.79
N HIS A 248 -27.10 -7.69 -5.70
CA HIS A 248 -26.69 -9.09 -5.53
C HIS A 248 -25.59 -9.55 -6.49
N ARG A 249 -25.11 -8.66 -7.35
CA ARG A 249 -24.05 -8.97 -8.33
C ARG A 249 -22.81 -9.57 -7.70
N ASN A 250 -22.27 -8.89 -6.68
CA ASN A 250 -21.06 -9.33 -5.99
C ASN A 250 -21.27 -10.68 -5.28
N GLN A 251 -22.44 -10.85 -4.65
CA GLN A 251 -22.76 -12.09 -3.95
C GLN A 251 -22.90 -13.27 -4.93
N ALA A 252 -23.51 -13.06 -6.11
CA ALA A 252 -23.61 -14.08 -7.16
C ALA A 252 -22.22 -14.52 -7.64
N ASP A 253 -21.31 -13.56 -7.87
CA ASP A 253 -19.93 -13.84 -8.26
C ASP A 253 -19.18 -14.60 -7.14
N LEU A 254 -19.29 -14.13 -5.90
CA LEU A 254 -18.63 -14.75 -4.75
C LEU A 254 -19.05 -16.21 -4.56
N ILE A 255 -20.35 -16.47 -4.51
CA ILE A 255 -20.88 -17.83 -4.33
C ILE A 255 -20.45 -18.74 -5.47
N ALA A 256 -20.54 -18.25 -6.71
CA ALA A 256 -20.12 -19.05 -7.87
C ALA A 256 -18.61 -19.38 -7.84
N ARG A 257 -17.76 -18.46 -7.39
CA ARG A 257 -16.31 -18.70 -7.26
C ARG A 257 -15.98 -19.79 -6.26
N TYR A 258 -16.62 -19.77 -5.09
CA TYR A 258 -16.31 -20.73 -4.03
C TYR A 258 -17.01 -22.07 -4.21
N ARG A 259 -18.15 -22.09 -4.91
CA ARG A 259 -18.97 -23.31 -5.03
C ARG A 259 -18.84 -24.01 -6.37
N ILE A 260 -18.47 -23.28 -7.43
CA ILE A 260 -18.34 -23.80 -8.79
C ILE A 260 -16.96 -23.41 -9.32
N LEU A 261 -15.97 -24.26 -9.05
CA LEU A 261 -14.54 -23.95 -9.28
C LEU A 261 -14.17 -23.87 -10.77
N THR A 262 -14.90 -24.59 -11.64
CA THR A 262 -14.65 -24.62 -13.08
C THR A 262 -15.85 -24.15 -13.86
N PHE A 263 -15.61 -23.49 -15.00
CA PHE A 263 -16.67 -23.06 -15.89
C PHE A 263 -17.42 -24.25 -16.46
N PRO A 264 -18.71 -24.47 -16.12
CA PRO A 264 -19.48 -25.57 -16.63
C PRO A 264 -19.98 -25.26 -18.06
N LYS A 265 -19.32 -25.84 -19.07
CA LYS A 265 -19.64 -25.59 -20.49
C LYS A 265 -21.12 -25.84 -20.84
N GLU A 266 -21.76 -26.77 -20.12
CA GLU A 266 -23.19 -27.10 -20.25
C GLU A 266 -24.11 -25.92 -19.91
N ALA A 267 -23.62 -24.92 -19.13
CA ALA A 267 -24.40 -23.73 -18.82
C ALA A 267 -24.84 -22.94 -20.07
N ILE A 268 -24.11 -23.05 -21.17
CA ILE A 268 -24.44 -22.41 -22.44
C ILE A 268 -25.82 -22.88 -22.98
N LYS A 269 -26.23 -24.12 -22.65
CA LYS A 269 -27.54 -24.67 -23.11
C LYS A 269 -28.75 -23.94 -22.54
N PHE A 270 -28.58 -23.25 -21.41
CA PHE A 270 -29.65 -22.49 -20.77
C PHE A 270 -29.80 -21.09 -21.34
N CYS A 271 -28.77 -20.57 -22.05
CA CYS A 271 -28.79 -19.25 -22.64
C CYS A 271 -29.81 -19.14 -23.78
N LYS A 272 -30.65 -18.11 -23.77
CA LYS A 272 -31.74 -17.89 -24.70
C LYS A 272 -31.32 -17.19 -26.00
N ASN A 273 -30.25 -16.45 -25.97
CA ASN A 273 -29.73 -15.64 -27.07
C ASN A 273 -28.22 -15.41 -26.95
N ASN A 274 -27.62 -14.75 -27.95
CA ASN A 274 -26.19 -14.46 -27.98
C ASN A 274 -25.76 -13.50 -26.88
N HIS A 275 -26.59 -12.54 -26.48
CA HIS A 275 -26.32 -11.64 -25.39
C HIS A 275 -26.16 -12.40 -24.06
N GLU A 276 -27.06 -13.33 -23.75
CA GLU A 276 -26.94 -14.16 -22.55
C GLU A 276 -25.69 -15.06 -22.58
N LYS A 277 -25.31 -15.58 -23.77
CA LYS A 277 -24.07 -16.35 -23.92
C LYS A 277 -22.84 -15.46 -23.67
N ALA A 278 -22.83 -14.26 -24.23
CA ALA A 278 -21.72 -13.30 -23.98
C ALA A 278 -21.64 -12.91 -22.50
N SER A 279 -22.75 -12.66 -21.82
CA SER A 279 -22.79 -12.37 -20.40
C SER A 279 -22.33 -13.56 -19.54
N LEU A 280 -22.63 -14.79 -19.96
CA LEU A 280 -22.11 -15.99 -19.31
C LEU A 280 -20.59 -16.09 -19.43
N TYR A 281 -20.03 -15.79 -20.61
CA TYR A 281 -18.58 -15.70 -20.80
C TYR A 281 -17.96 -14.54 -20.00
N ALA A 282 -18.64 -13.39 -19.90
CA ALA A 282 -18.20 -12.30 -19.05
C ALA A 282 -18.10 -12.72 -17.59
N PHE A 283 -19.11 -13.41 -17.09
CA PHE A 283 -19.15 -13.95 -15.74
C PHE A 283 -18.03 -14.96 -15.47
N ALA A 284 -17.66 -15.77 -16.47
CA ALA A 284 -16.52 -16.67 -16.40
C ALA A 284 -15.20 -15.89 -16.44
N GLY A 285 -15.07 -14.93 -17.37
CA GLY A 285 -13.84 -14.16 -17.61
C GLY A 285 -13.47 -13.18 -16.51
N ILE A 286 -14.42 -12.81 -15.63
CA ILE A 286 -14.14 -11.87 -14.54
C ILE A 286 -13.38 -12.51 -13.38
N LYS A 287 -13.25 -13.83 -13.33
CA LYS A 287 -12.55 -14.54 -12.26
C LYS A 287 -11.05 -14.23 -12.27
N PRO A 288 -10.42 -14.00 -11.10
CA PRO A 288 -9.01 -13.59 -11.05
C PRO A 288 -8.03 -14.66 -11.56
N GLY A 289 -8.25 -15.91 -11.22
CA GLY A 289 -7.28 -17.00 -11.45
C GLY A 289 -7.36 -17.67 -12.82
N ILE A 290 -8.03 -17.07 -13.83
CA ILE A 290 -8.17 -17.64 -15.17
C ILE A 290 -7.68 -16.68 -16.25
N ASP A 291 -7.28 -17.22 -17.39
CA ASP A 291 -7.00 -16.45 -18.61
C ASP A 291 -8.31 -16.04 -19.25
N GLY A 292 -8.61 -14.73 -19.21
CA GLY A 292 -9.89 -14.18 -19.69
C GLY A 292 -9.96 -13.99 -21.20
N LEU A 293 -8.82 -14.01 -21.93
CA LEU A 293 -8.80 -13.76 -23.37
C LEU A 293 -9.74 -14.68 -24.17
N PRO A 294 -9.77 -16.04 -23.95
CA PRO A 294 -10.70 -16.90 -24.70
C PRO A 294 -12.17 -16.55 -24.48
N MET A 295 -12.50 -15.99 -23.30
CA MET A 295 -13.86 -15.54 -22.99
C MET A 295 -14.18 -14.24 -23.74
N VAL A 296 -13.25 -13.29 -23.76
CA VAL A 296 -13.40 -12.02 -24.48
C VAL A 296 -13.53 -12.27 -25.98
N GLU A 297 -12.77 -13.21 -26.56
CA GLU A 297 -12.91 -13.60 -27.97
C GLU A 297 -14.33 -14.07 -28.29
N LYS A 298 -14.89 -14.93 -27.44
CA LYS A 298 -16.30 -15.38 -27.61
C LYS A 298 -17.31 -14.27 -27.42
N MET A 299 -17.06 -13.36 -26.50
CA MET A 299 -17.94 -12.20 -26.30
C MET A 299 -17.96 -11.28 -27.52
N VAL A 300 -16.82 -11.02 -28.15
CA VAL A 300 -16.72 -10.20 -29.38
C VAL A 300 -17.45 -10.86 -30.55
N GLU A 301 -17.43 -12.21 -30.65
CA GLU A 301 -18.19 -12.95 -31.68
C GLU A 301 -19.70 -12.88 -31.45
N LEU A 302 -20.17 -12.96 -30.21
CA LEU A 302 -21.56 -13.14 -29.83
C LEU A 302 -22.29 -11.81 -29.62
N ASP A 303 -21.66 -10.85 -28.98
CA ASP A 303 -22.23 -9.55 -28.61
C ASP A 303 -21.12 -8.48 -28.50
N PRO A 304 -20.64 -7.93 -29.62
CA PRO A 304 -19.55 -6.96 -29.65
C PRO A 304 -19.84 -5.66 -28.91
N GLN A 305 -21.08 -5.40 -28.54
CA GLN A 305 -21.49 -4.23 -27.75
C GLN A 305 -21.46 -4.49 -26.24
N ASN A 306 -21.09 -5.69 -25.79
CA ASN A 306 -21.06 -6.04 -24.38
C ASN A 306 -20.00 -5.22 -23.62
N GLN A 307 -20.44 -4.49 -22.62
CA GLN A 307 -19.61 -3.55 -21.85
C GLN A 307 -18.51 -4.20 -21.01
N MET A 308 -18.60 -5.52 -20.77
CA MET A 308 -17.58 -6.24 -20.02
C MET A 308 -16.35 -6.59 -20.87
N ILE A 309 -16.40 -6.48 -22.19
CA ILE A 309 -15.31 -6.82 -23.09
C ILE A 309 -14.05 -6.00 -22.76
N GLU A 310 -14.18 -4.68 -22.79
CA GLU A 310 -13.06 -3.78 -22.50
C GLU A 310 -12.56 -3.90 -21.05
N LEU A 311 -13.49 -4.09 -20.11
CA LEU A 311 -13.16 -4.24 -18.71
C LEU A 311 -12.32 -5.50 -18.44
N ILE A 312 -12.74 -6.65 -18.99
CA ILE A 312 -11.98 -7.90 -18.82
C ILE A 312 -10.62 -7.78 -19.48
N MET A 313 -10.57 -7.17 -20.68
CA MET A 313 -9.29 -6.94 -21.36
C MET A 313 -8.33 -6.06 -20.54
N ALA A 314 -8.83 -4.99 -19.93
CA ALA A 314 -8.01 -4.14 -19.06
C ALA A 314 -7.44 -4.92 -17.87
N ARG A 315 -8.24 -5.79 -17.29
CA ARG A 315 -7.80 -6.67 -16.19
C ARG A 315 -6.79 -7.73 -16.65
N GLU A 316 -6.96 -8.29 -17.84
CA GLU A 316 -5.97 -9.21 -18.41
C GLU A 316 -4.62 -8.54 -18.62
N ILE A 317 -4.61 -7.28 -19.07
CA ILE A 317 -3.38 -6.49 -19.15
C ILE A 317 -2.76 -6.35 -17.76
N ASN A 318 -3.52 -5.94 -16.75
CA ASN A 318 -3.03 -5.73 -15.40
C ASN A 318 -2.44 -7.03 -14.79
N LYS A 319 -3.15 -8.15 -14.90
CA LYS A 319 -2.71 -9.44 -14.34
C LYS A 319 -1.40 -9.96 -14.94
N ASN A 320 -1.15 -9.68 -16.20
CA ASN A 320 -0.04 -10.28 -16.95
C ASN A 320 1.17 -9.35 -17.10
N GLU A 321 1.04 -8.06 -16.79
CA GLU A 321 2.13 -7.09 -16.89
C GLU A 321 3.29 -7.40 -15.95
N LYS A 322 3.02 -7.94 -14.77
CA LYS A 322 4.02 -8.29 -13.76
C LYS A 322 5.19 -9.13 -14.28
N PHE A 323 4.91 -9.99 -15.23
CA PHE A 323 5.91 -10.89 -15.79
C PHE A 323 6.96 -10.18 -16.67
N TYR A 324 6.76 -8.91 -16.96
CA TYR A 324 7.76 -8.05 -17.59
C TYR A 324 8.71 -7.38 -16.57
N TYR A 325 8.50 -7.60 -15.27
CA TYR A 325 9.34 -7.05 -14.20
C TYR A 325 10.21 -8.15 -13.57
N ASP A 326 11.36 -8.42 -14.17
CA ASP A 326 12.29 -9.51 -13.79
C ASP A 326 12.73 -9.52 -12.31
N GLN A 327 12.65 -8.40 -11.62
CA GLN A 327 13.21 -8.28 -10.26
C GLN A 327 12.32 -8.83 -9.15
N MET A 328 11.02 -8.98 -9.35
CA MET A 328 10.14 -9.61 -8.36
C MET A 328 10.54 -11.03 -8.00
N TYR A 329 11.29 -11.67 -8.89
CA TYR A 329 11.64 -13.09 -8.78
C TYR A 329 13.12 -13.33 -8.49
N ALA A 330 13.94 -12.28 -8.48
CA ALA A 330 15.39 -12.37 -8.22
C ALA A 330 15.73 -12.73 -6.77
N GLU A 331 14.78 -12.61 -5.86
CA GLU A 331 14.98 -12.87 -4.42
C GLU A 331 14.78 -14.33 -4.03
N PHE A 332 14.28 -15.19 -4.92
CA PHE A 332 14.13 -16.61 -4.63
C PHE A 332 15.46 -17.35 -4.82
N ASN A 333 15.97 -17.93 -3.75
CA ASN A 333 17.28 -18.57 -3.74
C ASN A 333 17.28 -20.06 -4.10
N ASP A 334 16.11 -20.72 -4.18
CA ASP A 334 16.01 -22.14 -4.49
C ASP A 334 15.74 -22.40 -5.98
N ASP A 335 16.33 -23.47 -6.51
CA ASP A 335 16.29 -23.78 -7.94
C ASP A 335 14.91 -24.25 -8.42
N GLU A 336 14.07 -24.83 -7.54
CA GLU A 336 12.72 -25.29 -7.89
C GLU A 336 11.78 -24.11 -8.10
N THR A 337 11.86 -23.12 -7.22
CA THR A 337 11.12 -21.86 -7.36
C THR A 337 11.56 -21.09 -8.61
N LYS A 338 12.86 -20.96 -8.86
CA LYS A 338 13.39 -20.32 -10.08
C LYS A 338 12.87 -20.97 -11.36
N LYS A 339 12.83 -22.31 -11.39
CA LYS A 339 12.30 -23.07 -12.53
C LYS A 339 10.81 -22.80 -12.75
N THR A 340 10.03 -22.81 -11.68
CA THR A 340 8.58 -22.53 -11.73
C THR A 340 8.31 -21.11 -12.23
N VAL A 341 9.02 -20.13 -11.69
CA VAL A 341 8.94 -18.72 -12.12
C VAL A 341 9.26 -18.56 -13.60
N LYS A 342 10.33 -19.21 -14.09
CA LYS A 342 10.70 -19.16 -15.50
C LYS A 342 9.60 -19.72 -16.42
N LEU A 343 8.99 -20.84 -16.06
CA LEU A 343 7.87 -21.40 -16.81
C LEU A 343 6.66 -20.46 -16.84
N GLU A 344 6.34 -19.84 -15.72
CA GLU A 344 5.26 -18.84 -15.66
C GLU A 344 5.59 -17.59 -16.48
N GLN A 345 6.83 -17.13 -16.49
CA GLN A 345 7.26 -16.01 -17.34
C GLN A 345 7.13 -16.36 -18.83
N GLU A 346 7.55 -17.56 -19.23
CA GLU A 346 7.42 -18.01 -20.63
C GLU A 346 5.95 -18.09 -21.04
N ARG A 347 5.07 -18.67 -20.21
CA ARG A 347 3.63 -18.73 -20.43
C ARG A 347 3.01 -17.32 -20.55
N ALA A 348 3.34 -16.45 -19.63
CA ALA A 348 2.80 -15.10 -19.59
C ALA A 348 3.28 -14.25 -20.77
N THR A 349 4.51 -14.45 -21.25
CA THR A 349 5.03 -13.75 -22.44
C THR A 349 4.28 -14.18 -23.70
N ASP A 350 4.00 -15.47 -23.87
CA ASP A 350 3.17 -15.97 -24.97
C ASP A 350 1.74 -15.42 -24.88
N TYR A 351 1.16 -15.47 -23.67
CA TYR A 351 -0.18 -14.95 -23.45
C TYR A 351 -0.28 -13.43 -23.70
N TRP A 352 0.72 -12.65 -23.27
CA TRP A 352 0.80 -11.21 -23.54
C TRP A 352 0.84 -10.90 -25.03
N SER A 353 1.59 -11.69 -25.80
CA SER A 353 1.63 -11.54 -27.25
C SER A 353 0.25 -11.76 -27.88
N LYS A 354 -0.49 -12.77 -27.42
CA LYS A 354 -1.88 -13.04 -27.84
C LYS A 354 -2.83 -11.90 -27.46
N LEU A 355 -2.72 -11.35 -26.23
CA LEU A 355 -3.50 -10.19 -25.80
C LEU A 355 -3.24 -8.99 -26.71
N LYS A 356 -1.97 -8.72 -27.05
CA LYS A 356 -1.59 -7.61 -27.91
C LYS A 356 -2.13 -7.79 -29.35
N GLU A 357 -1.95 -8.96 -29.95
CA GLU A 357 -2.48 -9.25 -31.26
C GLU A 357 -4.00 -9.12 -31.30
N PHE A 358 -4.68 -9.62 -30.29
CA PHE A 358 -6.13 -9.48 -30.16
C PHE A 358 -6.54 -8.01 -30.02
N SER A 359 -5.83 -7.22 -29.22
CA SER A 359 -6.11 -5.79 -29.07
C SER A 359 -5.98 -5.03 -30.39
N ILE A 360 -4.94 -5.31 -31.17
CA ILE A 360 -4.72 -4.71 -32.49
C ILE A 360 -5.84 -5.13 -33.46
N LYS A 361 -6.26 -6.40 -33.44
CA LYS A 361 -7.41 -6.88 -34.22
C LYS A 361 -8.70 -6.15 -33.83
N CYS A 362 -8.93 -5.95 -32.53
CA CYS A 362 -10.10 -5.22 -32.04
C CYS A 362 -10.06 -3.73 -32.39
N ALA A 363 -8.90 -3.09 -32.39
CA ALA A 363 -8.75 -1.70 -32.81
C ALA A 363 -9.23 -1.46 -34.27
N ASN A 364 -9.16 -2.49 -35.12
CA ASN A 364 -9.57 -2.46 -36.52
C ASN A 364 -10.97 -3.06 -36.76
N ASN A 365 -11.63 -3.60 -35.73
CA ASN A 365 -12.92 -4.25 -35.85
C ASN A 365 -14.06 -3.21 -35.89
N GLN A 366 -14.79 -3.16 -37.02
CA GLN A 366 -15.92 -2.22 -37.24
C GLN A 366 -17.16 -2.53 -36.39
N ALA A 367 -17.31 -3.76 -35.90
CA ALA A 367 -18.45 -4.17 -35.08
C ALA A 367 -18.32 -3.69 -33.61
N LEU A 368 -17.12 -3.38 -33.15
CA LEU A 368 -16.87 -2.90 -31.79
C LEU A 368 -17.14 -1.40 -31.68
N PRO A 369 -17.53 -0.91 -30.49
CA PRO A 369 -17.64 0.52 -30.23
C PRO A 369 -16.28 1.22 -30.46
N LYS A 370 -16.32 2.35 -31.18
CA LYS A 370 -15.12 3.19 -31.43
C LYS A 370 -14.83 4.07 -30.21
N THR A 371 -14.43 3.48 -29.12
CA THR A 371 -14.15 4.19 -27.85
C THR A 371 -12.77 4.79 -27.77
N GLY A 372 -11.78 4.26 -28.50
CA GLY A 372 -10.35 4.56 -28.35
C GLY A 372 -9.65 3.64 -27.35
N PHE A 373 -10.36 2.77 -26.66
CA PHE A 373 -9.81 1.84 -25.68
C PHE A 373 -8.78 0.90 -26.32
N TRP A 374 -9.09 0.29 -27.44
CA TRP A 374 -8.25 -0.72 -28.09
C TRP A 374 -6.91 -0.13 -28.60
N GLN A 375 -6.94 1.08 -29.16
CA GLN A 375 -5.75 1.81 -29.56
C GLN A 375 -4.88 2.14 -28.31
N THR A 376 -5.51 2.53 -27.23
CA THR A 376 -4.84 2.84 -25.97
C THR A 376 -4.24 1.59 -25.35
N ALA A 377 -4.93 0.45 -25.34
CA ALA A 377 -4.45 -0.83 -24.88
C ALA A 377 -3.24 -1.32 -25.72
N SER A 378 -3.34 -1.24 -27.04
CA SER A 378 -2.23 -1.59 -27.93
C SER A 378 -1.01 -0.70 -27.72
N ALA A 379 -1.22 0.61 -27.57
CA ALA A 379 -0.16 1.57 -27.25
C ALA A 379 0.55 1.21 -25.93
N TYR A 380 -0.22 0.83 -24.92
CA TYR A 380 0.31 0.45 -23.62
C TYR A 380 1.15 -0.82 -23.68
N MET A 381 0.64 -1.85 -24.33
CA MET A 381 1.36 -3.12 -24.45
C MET A 381 2.65 -2.99 -25.25
N GLU A 382 2.69 -2.16 -26.29
CA GLU A 382 3.94 -1.82 -27.00
C GLU A 382 4.90 -1.02 -26.12
N TYR A 383 4.40 -0.10 -25.27
CA TYR A 383 5.22 0.61 -24.28
C TYR A 383 5.90 -0.35 -23.31
N VAL A 384 5.15 -1.30 -22.74
CA VAL A 384 5.69 -2.30 -21.79
C VAL A 384 6.77 -3.16 -22.45
N GLN A 385 6.59 -3.50 -23.72
CA GLN A 385 7.59 -4.25 -24.50
C GLN A 385 8.79 -3.42 -24.95
N GLY A 386 8.75 -2.10 -24.79
CA GLY A 386 9.82 -1.18 -25.18
C GLY A 386 9.80 -0.74 -26.64
N ASP A 387 8.75 -1.07 -27.42
CA ASP A 387 8.52 -0.53 -28.76
C ASP A 387 7.82 0.83 -28.68
N TYR A 388 8.60 1.84 -28.26
CA TYR A 388 8.06 3.19 -28.06
C TYR A 388 7.58 3.85 -29.37
N ALA A 389 8.09 3.42 -30.54
CA ALA A 389 7.67 3.97 -31.81
C ALA A 389 6.23 3.56 -32.14
N LYS A 390 5.92 2.27 -32.05
CA LYS A 390 4.55 1.76 -32.24
C LYS A 390 3.61 2.25 -31.13
N SER A 391 4.10 2.33 -29.90
CA SER A 391 3.31 2.87 -28.80
C SER A 391 2.82 4.31 -29.11
N VAL A 392 3.70 5.17 -29.63
CA VAL A 392 3.35 6.53 -30.07
C VAL A 392 2.33 6.52 -31.20
N GLU A 393 2.49 5.64 -32.20
CA GLU A 393 1.57 5.51 -33.32
C GLU A 393 0.14 5.19 -32.86
N PHE A 394 -0.02 4.12 -32.04
CA PHE A 394 -1.33 3.75 -31.50
C PHE A 394 -1.90 4.83 -30.56
N LEU A 395 -1.06 5.47 -29.75
CA LEU A 395 -1.50 6.53 -28.86
C LEU A 395 -2.01 7.76 -29.63
N ASN A 396 -1.40 8.10 -30.78
CA ASN A 396 -1.88 9.16 -31.65
C ASN A 396 -3.23 8.81 -32.29
N GLN A 397 -3.42 7.54 -32.68
CA GLN A 397 -4.73 7.05 -33.13
C GLN A 397 -5.79 7.19 -32.02
N ALA A 398 -5.45 6.82 -30.78
CA ALA A 398 -6.35 6.98 -29.64
C ALA A 398 -6.73 8.46 -29.39
N LYS A 399 -5.76 9.37 -29.45
CA LYS A 399 -5.96 10.82 -29.29
C LYS A 399 -6.89 11.42 -30.36
N ALA A 400 -6.92 10.84 -31.56
CA ALA A 400 -7.80 11.30 -32.65
C ALA A 400 -9.29 10.93 -32.42
N ILE A 401 -9.56 10.00 -31.51
CA ILE A 401 -10.94 9.56 -31.22
C ILE A 401 -11.53 10.46 -30.13
N LYS A 402 -12.66 11.11 -30.45
CA LYS A 402 -13.38 11.91 -29.45
C LYS A 402 -14.03 10.98 -28.41
N THR A 403 -13.73 11.20 -27.16
CA THR A 403 -14.33 10.43 -26.06
C THR A 403 -14.81 11.34 -24.93
N THR A 404 -15.89 10.95 -24.27
CA THR A 404 -16.39 11.55 -23.04
C THR A 404 -15.93 10.76 -21.79
N ASN A 405 -15.30 9.60 -21.98
CA ASN A 405 -14.79 8.78 -20.89
C ASN A 405 -13.55 9.42 -20.28
N GLU A 406 -13.69 9.96 -19.05
CA GLU A 406 -12.60 10.60 -18.31
C GLU A 406 -11.49 9.60 -17.95
N GLY A 407 -11.81 8.35 -17.64
CA GLY A 407 -10.81 7.31 -17.39
C GLY A 407 -9.90 7.08 -18.60
N LEU A 408 -10.48 7.05 -19.80
CA LEU A 408 -9.72 6.90 -21.04
C LEU A 408 -8.85 8.14 -21.34
N LYS A 409 -9.36 9.35 -21.13
CA LYS A 409 -8.57 10.57 -21.26
C LYS A 409 -7.37 10.57 -20.31
N ASN A 410 -7.61 10.16 -19.07
CA ASN A 410 -6.56 10.04 -18.07
C ASN A 410 -5.53 8.97 -18.46
N GLN A 411 -5.97 7.83 -18.99
CA GLN A 411 -5.05 6.80 -19.48
C GLN A 411 -4.19 7.27 -20.65
N ILE A 412 -4.77 7.98 -21.61
CA ILE A 412 -4.01 8.57 -22.73
C ILE A 412 -2.98 9.58 -22.22
N LEU A 413 -3.37 10.43 -21.27
CA LEU A 413 -2.48 11.41 -20.63
C LEU A 413 -1.31 10.72 -19.91
N LEU A 414 -1.63 9.70 -19.11
CA LEU A 414 -0.66 8.90 -18.37
C LEU A 414 0.34 8.21 -19.31
N GLN A 415 -0.12 7.58 -20.36
CA GLN A 415 0.76 6.91 -21.33
C GLN A 415 1.65 7.91 -22.07
N ASN A 416 1.12 9.07 -22.44
CA ASN A 416 1.92 10.12 -23.05
C ASN A 416 3.06 10.56 -22.11
N PHE A 417 2.77 10.68 -20.84
CA PHE A 417 3.73 11.01 -19.80
C PHE A 417 4.85 9.96 -19.67
N LEU A 418 4.46 8.70 -19.56
CA LEU A 418 5.41 7.58 -19.49
C LEU A 418 6.30 7.52 -20.76
N LEU A 419 5.71 7.71 -21.94
CA LEU A 419 6.43 7.71 -23.22
C LEU A 419 7.46 8.85 -23.31
N ILE A 420 7.08 10.07 -22.92
CA ILE A 420 7.98 11.22 -22.90
C ILE A 420 9.15 10.92 -21.98
N SER A 421 8.88 10.41 -20.78
CA SER A 421 9.93 10.10 -19.82
C SER A 421 10.91 9.03 -20.32
N LYS A 422 10.45 7.99 -20.99
CA LYS A 422 11.29 6.90 -21.52
C LYS A 422 11.99 7.30 -22.83
N LYS A 423 11.25 7.87 -23.77
CA LYS A 423 11.74 8.16 -25.14
C LYS A 423 12.78 9.30 -25.19
N SER A 424 12.66 10.29 -24.31
CA SER A 424 13.55 11.44 -24.33
C SER A 424 14.99 11.01 -23.99
N VAL A 425 15.88 11.07 -24.97
CA VAL A 425 17.31 10.77 -24.82
C VAL A 425 17.96 11.85 -23.96
N SER A 426 17.52 13.10 -24.12
CA SER A 426 17.97 14.26 -23.35
C SER A 426 16.78 15.02 -22.79
N ILE A 427 16.98 15.67 -21.64
CA ILE A 427 15.98 16.57 -21.08
C ILE A 427 16.27 17.96 -21.59
N THR A 428 15.43 18.43 -22.53
CA THR A 428 15.48 19.77 -23.08
C THR A 428 14.44 20.67 -22.42
N PRO A 429 14.51 22.00 -22.56
CA PRO A 429 13.47 22.91 -22.07
C PRO A 429 12.08 22.57 -22.61
N GLU A 430 11.97 22.03 -23.82
CA GLU A 430 10.71 21.59 -24.43
C GLU A 430 10.15 20.37 -23.69
N VAL A 431 11.00 19.37 -23.37
CA VAL A 431 10.63 18.21 -22.57
C VAL A 431 10.17 18.64 -21.17
N GLU A 432 10.89 19.56 -20.53
CA GLU A 432 10.49 20.13 -19.24
C GLU A 432 9.13 20.83 -19.32
N ALA A 433 8.90 21.57 -20.41
CA ALA A 433 7.62 22.26 -20.61
C ALA A 433 6.43 21.31 -20.79
N GLU A 434 6.64 20.18 -21.49
CA GLU A 434 5.62 19.13 -21.64
C GLU A 434 5.35 18.38 -20.31
N PHE A 435 6.38 18.24 -19.49
CA PHE A 435 6.27 17.55 -18.20
C PHE A 435 5.49 18.32 -17.14
N LEU A 436 5.66 19.62 -17.08
CA LEU A 436 5.11 20.44 -16.00
C LEU A 436 3.58 20.35 -15.88
N PRO A 437 2.78 20.48 -16.94
CA PRO A 437 1.32 20.36 -16.85
C PRO A 437 0.88 18.98 -16.36
N ILE A 438 1.60 17.96 -16.75
CA ILE A 438 1.32 16.57 -16.37
C ILE A 438 1.61 16.38 -14.88
N LEU A 439 2.78 16.81 -14.40
CA LEU A 439 3.10 16.79 -12.96
C LEU A 439 2.06 17.56 -12.14
N ALA A 440 1.66 18.73 -12.58
CA ALA A 440 0.66 19.54 -11.88
C ALA A 440 -0.73 18.86 -11.84
N SER A 441 -1.12 18.18 -12.91
CA SER A 441 -2.40 17.46 -12.96
C SER A 441 -2.45 16.27 -12.00
N PHE A 442 -1.29 15.70 -11.66
CA PHE A 442 -1.15 14.57 -10.75
C PHE A 442 -0.87 14.95 -9.29
N SER A 443 -0.74 16.22 -8.97
CA SER A 443 -0.51 16.70 -7.59
C SER A 443 -1.64 16.34 -6.62
N ASN A 444 -2.83 16.02 -7.14
CA ASN A 444 -3.96 15.48 -6.38
C ASN A 444 -4.59 14.32 -7.16
N PRO A 445 -3.92 13.17 -7.24
CA PRO A 445 -4.37 12.05 -8.04
C PRO A 445 -5.61 11.41 -7.42
N LYS A 446 -6.65 11.23 -8.25
CA LYS A 446 -7.86 10.49 -7.85
C LYS A 446 -7.70 8.98 -7.94
N ASN A 447 -6.57 8.51 -8.44
CA ASN A 447 -6.31 7.10 -8.72
C ASN A 447 -4.85 6.76 -8.42
N PHE A 448 -4.61 5.67 -7.70
CA PHE A 448 -3.27 5.24 -7.32
C PHE A 448 -2.36 4.90 -8.52
N ARG A 449 -2.90 4.43 -9.66
CA ARG A 449 -2.11 4.15 -10.87
C ARG A 449 -1.53 5.43 -11.48
N MET A 450 -2.27 6.52 -11.40
CA MET A 450 -1.76 7.83 -11.79
C MET A 450 -0.63 8.25 -10.87
N SER A 451 -0.76 8.05 -9.56
CA SER A 451 0.31 8.30 -8.61
C SER A 451 1.55 7.47 -8.93
N ASN A 452 1.38 6.17 -9.15
CA ASN A 452 2.48 5.26 -9.48
C ASN A 452 3.19 5.66 -10.79
N ALA A 453 2.45 6.10 -11.81
CA ALA A 453 3.03 6.58 -13.06
C ALA A 453 3.84 7.87 -12.88
N VAL A 454 3.38 8.79 -12.05
CA VAL A 454 4.15 10.00 -11.67
C VAL A 454 5.44 9.61 -10.97
N LEU A 455 5.36 8.69 -10.00
CA LEU A 455 6.52 8.19 -9.26
C LEU A 455 7.56 7.59 -10.21
N GLU A 456 7.14 6.70 -11.09
CA GLU A 456 8.03 6.05 -12.06
C GLU A 456 8.66 7.08 -13.00
N SER A 457 7.88 8.02 -13.50
CA SER A 457 8.39 9.06 -14.40
C SER A 457 9.34 10.01 -13.68
N CYS A 458 9.07 10.40 -12.45
CA CYS A 458 9.99 11.19 -11.63
C CYS A 458 11.30 10.44 -11.36
N LYS A 459 11.25 9.13 -11.10
CA LYS A 459 12.46 8.29 -10.97
C LYS A 459 13.29 8.30 -12.25
N ILE A 460 12.65 8.08 -13.39
CA ILE A 460 13.32 8.08 -14.69
C ILE A 460 13.98 9.43 -14.97
N LEU A 461 13.26 10.53 -14.77
CA LEU A 461 13.81 11.88 -14.98
C LEU A 461 14.93 12.19 -14.00
N SER A 462 14.75 11.86 -12.73
CA SER A 462 15.80 12.03 -11.73
C SER A 462 17.08 11.29 -12.11
N ALA A 463 16.95 10.04 -12.59
CA ALA A 463 18.09 9.27 -13.06
C ALA A 463 18.77 9.91 -14.29
N LYS A 464 17.99 10.45 -15.23
CA LYS A 464 18.52 11.19 -16.39
C LYS A 464 19.28 12.44 -15.97
N TYR A 465 18.74 13.25 -15.08
CA TYR A 465 19.43 14.42 -14.53
C TYR A 465 20.71 14.05 -13.78
N ARG A 466 20.74 12.95 -13.03
CA ARG A 466 21.95 12.44 -12.35
C ARG A 466 23.01 11.98 -13.35
N GLY A 467 22.62 11.31 -14.41
CA GLY A 467 23.53 10.91 -15.49
C GLY A 467 24.28 12.08 -16.14
N VAL A 468 23.63 13.24 -16.21
CA VAL A 468 24.20 14.48 -16.70
C VAL A 468 25.25 15.08 -15.76
N SER A 469 25.08 14.90 -14.48
CA SER A 469 25.93 15.53 -13.46
C SER A 469 27.21 14.77 -13.15
N GLY A 470 27.50 13.66 -13.83
CA GLY A 470 28.69 12.83 -13.56
C GLY A 470 28.67 12.13 -12.20
N VAL A 471 27.55 12.14 -11.49
CA VAL A 471 27.39 11.43 -10.22
C VAL A 471 27.23 9.94 -10.53
N GLN A 472 28.23 9.15 -10.13
CA GLN A 472 28.18 7.69 -10.20
C GLN A 472 26.94 7.17 -9.46
N LYS A 473 26.32 6.14 -10.04
CA LYS A 473 25.24 5.37 -9.42
C LYS A 473 25.67 4.94 -8.02
N THR A 474 25.08 5.48 -6.99
CA THR A 474 25.00 4.77 -5.71
C THR A 474 23.93 3.68 -5.93
N GLU A 475 24.38 2.45 -5.99
CA GLU A 475 23.52 1.29 -5.96
C GLU A 475 22.79 1.30 -4.61
N SER A 476 21.56 1.81 -4.59
CA SER A 476 20.64 1.50 -3.51
C SER A 476 20.21 0.05 -3.70
N LYS A 477 20.83 -0.85 -2.97
CA LYS A 477 20.32 -2.20 -2.77
C LYS A 477 19.04 -2.05 -1.95
N GLY A 478 17.92 -2.27 -2.59
CA GLY A 478 16.63 -2.32 -1.92
C GLY A 478 15.64 -1.28 -2.46
N GLY A 479 14.88 -1.66 -3.44
CA GLY A 479 13.73 -0.90 -3.92
C GLY A 479 13.11 -1.57 -5.14
N TRP A 480 11.88 -1.92 -5.01
CA TRP A 480 11.02 -2.70 -5.91
C TRP A 480 10.97 -2.23 -7.39
N PHE A 481 11.60 -1.11 -7.73
CA PHE A 481 11.49 -0.44 -9.02
C PHE A 481 12.82 -0.25 -9.77
N SER A 482 13.89 -0.97 -9.44
CA SER A 482 15.21 -0.75 -10.08
C SER A 482 15.39 -1.46 -11.43
N SER A 483 14.40 -2.18 -11.94
CA SER A 483 14.52 -3.14 -13.04
C SER A 483 14.50 -2.58 -14.45
N CYS A 484 14.23 -1.31 -14.67
CA CYS A 484 14.08 -0.80 -16.05
C CYS A 484 15.34 -0.23 -16.70
N SER A 485 16.57 -0.52 -16.24
CA SER A 485 17.77 0.17 -16.77
C SER A 485 18.98 -0.69 -17.13
N ASN A 486 18.80 -1.91 -17.61
CA ASN A 486 19.95 -2.74 -18.03
C ASN A 486 20.33 -2.64 -19.54
N LYS A 487 19.98 -1.57 -20.23
CA LYS A 487 20.71 -1.19 -21.46
C LYS A 487 21.54 0.06 -21.16
N LYS A 488 22.86 -0.03 -21.36
CA LYS A 488 23.78 1.12 -21.32
C LYS A 488 23.16 2.24 -22.16
N ALA A 489 22.54 3.20 -21.50
CA ALA A 489 22.14 4.43 -22.17
C ALA A 489 23.42 5.19 -22.50
N ASP A 490 23.58 5.59 -23.76
CA ASP A 490 24.65 6.46 -24.20
C ASP A 490 24.70 7.72 -23.33
N THR A 491 25.72 7.80 -22.49
CA THR A 491 25.91 8.83 -21.47
C THR A 491 26.44 10.15 -22.02
N LYS A 492 26.34 10.41 -23.33
CA LYS A 492 27.05 11.51 -23.97
C LYS A 492 26.32 12.85 -24.09
N ILE A 493 25.08 13.02 -23.65
CA ILE A 493 24.24 14.11 -24.20
C ILE A 493 23.82 15.24 -23.25
N LEU A 494 24.13 15.23 -21.96
CA LEU A 494 23.58 16.26 -21.07
C LEU A 494 24.58 17.04 -20.21
N ALA A 495 25.72 17.36 -20.77
CA ALA A 495 26.79 18.09 -20.06
C ALA A 495 26.42 19.51 -19.56
N ASN A 496 25.24 20.06 -19.90
CA ASN A 496 24.90 21.46 -19.66
C ASN A 496 23.47 21.71 -19.13
N ALA A 497 22.79 20.75 -18.48
CA ALA A 497 21.52 21.08 -17.86
C ALA A 497 21.76 21.88 -16.55
N PRO A 498 21.37 23.16 -16.49
CA PRO A 498 21.55 23.95 -15.28
C PRO A 498 20.77 23.33 -14.14
N HIS A 499 21.40 23.28 -12.95
CA HIS A 499 20.80 22.73 -11.73
C HIS A 499 20.36 21.26 -11.78
N ALA A 500 20.97 20.43 -12.65
CA ALA A 500 20.58 19.03 -12.84
C ALA A 500 20.53 18.22 -11.54
N ILE A 501 21.49 18.41 -10.63
CA ILE A 501 21.52 17.71 -9.33
C ILE A 501 20.35 18.14 -8.46
N ALA A 502 20.03 19.44 -8.40
CA ALA A 502 18.89 19.94 -7.63
C ALA A 502 17.56 19.44 -8.20
N LYS A 503 17.39 19.48 -9.52
CA LYS A 503 16.19 18.94 -10.19
C LYS A 503 16.03 17.43 -9.94
N ALA A 504 17.13 16.67 -10.04
CA ALA A 504 17.14 15.24 -9.72
C ALA A 504 16.72 14.97 -8.28
N TYR A 505 17.25 15.77 -7.33
CA TYR A 505 16.90 15.67 -5.92
C TYR A 505 15.40 15.94 -5.69
N LEU A 506 14.87 17.05 -6.22
CA LEU A 506 13.46 17.41 -6.05
C LEU A 506 12.51 16.38 -6.70
N LEU A 507 12.85 15.84 -7.88
CA LEU A 507 12.08 14.78 -8.50
C LEU A 507 12.09 13.50 -7.66
N THR A 508 13.24 13.18 -7.03
CA THR A 508 13.32 12.06 -6.08
C THR A 508 12.43 12.32 -4.87
N MET A 509 12.43 13.53 -4.33
CA MET A 509 11.57 13.90 -3.21
C MET A 509 10.09 13.80 -3.56
N LEU A 510 9.68 14.17 -4.78
CA LEU A 510 8.30 13.95 -5.25
C LEU A 510 7.91 12.48 -5.25
N THR A 511 8.85 11.55 -5.43
CA THR A 511 8.55 10.10 -5.36
C THR A 511 8.23 9.62 -3.94
N THR A 512 8.62 10.37 -2.93
CA THR A 512 8.35 10.05 -1.51
C THR A 512 7.18 10.86 -0.95
N TYR A 513 6.80 11.94 -1.64
CA TYR A 513 5.80 12.92 -1.23
C TYR A 513 4.40 12.50 -1.70
N GLN A 514 3.94 11.33 -1.34
CA GLN A 514 2.56 10.99 -1.65
C GLN A 514 1.61 11.49 -0.59
N ASN A 515 0.63 12.28 -1.07
CA ASN A 515 -0.44 12.83 -0.27
C ASN A 515 -1.11 11.79 0.62
N ASN A 516 -1.20 12.10 1.91
CA ASN A 516 -1.98 11.39 2.92
C ASN A 516 -3.50 11.30 2.60
N SER A 517 -3.95 11.74 1.41
CA SER A 517 -5.36 11.73 1.02
C SER A 517 -5.83 10.41 0.42
N SER A 518 -4.93 9.51 0.04
CA SER A 518 -5.28 8.13 -0.33
C SER A 518 -4.81 7.17 0.75
N GLN A 519 -5.50 7.16 1.88
CA GLN A 519 -5.26 6.19 2.97
C GLN A 519 -5.48 4.73 2.54
N GLU A 520 -5.71 4.45 1.26
CA GLU A 520 -6.27 3.18 0.86
C GLU A 520 -5.29 2.11 0.44
N TYR A 521 -4.18 2.41 -0.17
CA TYR A 521 -3.23 1.35 -0.55
C TYR A 521 -1.84 1.91 -0.82
N GLY A 522 -0.88 1.55 0.00
CA GLY A 522 0.52 1.50 -0.41
C GLY A 522 1.45 2.60 0.08
N ASN A 523 1.05 3.53 0.96
CA ASN A 523 1.88 4.66 1.34
C ASN A 523 2.45 4.64 2.77
N PHE A 524 2.51 3.49 3.41
CA PHE A 524 3.17 3.39 4.72
C PHE A 524 4.68 3.65 4.68
N GLU A 525 5.30 3.58 3.50
CA GLU A 525 6.75 3.75 3.32
C GLU A 525 7.18 5.15 2.86
N SER A 526 6.28 5.96 2.29
CA SER A 526 6.67 7.19 1.60
C SER A 526 7.23 8.29 2.51
N GLN A 527 6.67 8.52 3.69
CA GLN A 527 7.25 9.47 4.64
C GLN A 527 8.58 8.99 5.21
N LYS A 528 8.69 7.70 5.49
CA LYS A 528 9.92 7.07 5.96
C LYS A 528 11.02 7.18 4.92
N ASP A 529 10.70 6.97 3.66
CA ASP A 529 11.64 7.10 2.55
C ASP A 529 12.10 8.54 2.33
N MET A 530 11.23 9.53 2.53
CA MET A 530 11.59 10.94 2.46
C MET A 530 12.69 11.28 3.47
N PHE A 531 12.47 10.97 4.73
CA PHE A 531 13.46 11.23 5.77
C PHE A 531 14.75 10.44 5.55
N LEU A 532 14.66 9.21 5.08
CA LEU A 532 15.85 8.42 4.76
C LEU A 532 16.66 9.08 3.64
N ILE A 533 16.01 9.59 2.59
CA ILE A 533 16.68 10.29 1.49
C ILE A 533 17.35 11.56 2.03
N GLU A 534 16.65 12.36 2.81
CA GLU A 534 17.19 13.58 3.41
C GLU A 534 18.37 13.28 4.33
N ASP A 535 18.24 12.27 5.17
CA ASP A 535 19.27 11.86 6.12
C ASP A 535 20.54 11.30 5.45
N THR A 536 20.44 10.79 4.24
CA THR A 536 21.57 10.24 3.48
C THR A 536 22.12 11.18 2.40
N THR A 537 21.43 12.27 2.09
CA THR A 537 21.87 13.24 1.09
C THR A 537 23.11 14.01 1.53
N SER A 538 24.07 14.20 0.63
CA SER A 538 25.30 14.95 0.93
C SER A 538 25.06 16.43 1.12
N LEU A 539 25.87 17.07 1.97
CA LEU A 539 25.88 18.52 2.17
C LEU A 539 26.01 19.27 0.84
N ALA A 540 26.95 18.83 -0.01
CA ALA A 540 27.17 19.43 -1.34
C ALA A 540 25.92 19.36 -2.26
N THR A 541 25.08 18.35 -2.12
CA THR A 541 23.81 18.27 -2.85
C THR A 541 22.82 19.30 -2.32
N ILE A 542 22.69 19.44 -1.00
CA ILE A 542 21.79 20.41 -0.39
C ILE A 542 22.19 21.83 -0.72
N GLU A 543 23.49 22.15 -0.76
CA GLU A 543 23.98 23.47 -1.20
C GLU A 543 23.52 23.80 -2.62
N LYS A 544 23.56 22.80 -3.53
CA LYS A 544 23.07 22.98 -4.91
C LYS A 544 21.54 23.15 -4.96
N VAL A 545 20.82 22.47 -4.08
CA VAL A 545 19.35 22.67 -3.97
C VAL A 545 19.04 24.08 -3.47
N ILE A 546 19.73 24.55 -2.43
CA ILE A 546 19.55 25.93 -1.93
C ILE A 546 19.89 26.96 -3.01
N ALA A 547 21.01 26.77 -3.72
CA ALA A 547 21.38 27.63 -4.84
C ALA A 547 20.30 27.67 -5.95
N TYR A 548 19.71 26.52 -6.25
CA TYR A 548 18.60 26.40 -7.22
C TYR A 548 17.33 27.15 -6.72
N PHE A 549 17.02 27.07 -5.44
CA PHE A 549 15.90 27.84 -4.87
C PHE A 549 16.16 29.35 -4.85
N SER A 550 17.42 29.76 -4.75
CA SER A 550 17.83 31.18 -4.72
C SER A 550 18.02 31.78 -6.12
N GLU A 551 17.96 30.98 -7.21
CA GLU A 551 18.12 31.43 -8.57
C GLU A 551 17.05 32.47 -8.94
N ALA A 552 17.47 33.61 -9.48
CA ALA A 552 16.56 34.69 -9.85
C ALA A 552 15.78 34.39 -11.15
N ASN A 553 16.46 33.80 -12.15
CA ASN A 553 15.89 33.53 -13.47
C ASN A 553 15.43 32.07 -13.58
N LYS A 554 14.22 31.78 -13.11
CA LYS A 554 13.62 30.47 -13.13
C LYS A 554 12.71 30.24 -14.33
N SER A 555 12.87 29.11 -15.00
CA SER A 555 11.92 28.65 -16.02
C SER A 555 10.52 28.37 -15.41
N LYS A 556 9.52 28.17 -16.26
CA LYS A 556 8.19 27.73 -15.79
C LYS A 556 8.27 26.38 -15.11
N PHE A 557 9.10 25.48 -15.62
CA PHE A 557 9.33 24.16 -15.02
C PHE A 557 9.96 24.29 -13.62
N ASP A 558 11.01 25.09 -13.47
CA ASP A 558 11.70 25.30 -12.19
C ASP A 558 10.72 25.82 -11.11
N LYS A 559 9.94 26.84 -11.46
CA LYS A 559 8.90 27.40 -10.56
C LYS A 559 7.85 26.36 -10.20
N GLY A 560 7.40 25.56 -11.17
CA GLY A 560 6.42 24.52 -10.96
C GLY A 560 6.95 23.38 -10.11
N LEU A 561 8.16 22.91 -10.36
CA LEU A 561 8.81 21.84 -9.60
C LEU A 561 9.03 22.25 -8.14
N GLN A 562 9.56 23.46 -7.90
CA GLN A 562 9.74 24.01 -6.57
C GLN A 562 8.42 24.15 -5.81
N LYS A 563 7.36 24.62 -6.51
CA LYS A 563 6.02 24.72 -5.92
C LYS A 563 5.43 23.35 -5.55
N LEU A 564 5.61 22.35 -6.41
CA LEU A 564 5.10 21.00 -6.17
C LEU A 564 5.78 20.34 -4.97
N VAL A 565 7.10 20.51 -4.82
CA VAL A 565 7.85 20.00 -3.68
C VAL A 565 7.52 20.76 -2.40
N GLY A 566 7.30 22.09 -2.49
CA GLY A 566 6.84 22.92 -1.40
C GLY A 566 7.87 23.20 -0.30
N PHE A 567 9.17 23.01 -0.56
CA PHE A 567 10.22 23.35 0.40
C PHE A 567 10.31 24.85 0.61
N ASP A 568 10.35 25.28 1.86
CA ASP A 568 10.63 26.66 2.26
C ASP A 568 12.09 26.82 2.73
N ASN A 569 12.46 28.03 3.05
CA ASN A 569 13.80 28.33 3.53
C ASN A 569 14.09 27.64 4.88
N ASP A 570 13.11 27.56 5.75
CA ASP A 570 13.29 26.93 7.06
C ASP A 570 13.59 25.44 6.92
N HIS A 571 12.87 24.74 6.04
CA HIS A 571 13.14 23.35 5.71
C HIS A 571 14.55 23.17 5.12
N LEU A 572 14.89 23.94 4.09
CA LEU A 572 16.17 23.82 3.39
C LEU A 572 17.38 24.08 4.29
N TYR A 573 17.31 25.12 5.11
CA TYR A 573 18.41 25.47 6.02
C TYR A 573 18.47 24.54 7.25
N THR A 574 17.34 24.02 7.72
CA THR A 574 17.33 22.96 8.73
C THR A 574 18.03 21.70 8.20
N LEU A 575 17.68 21.29 6.98
CA LEU A 575 18.30 20.15 6.32
C LEU A 575 19.80 20.36 6.08
N MET A 576 20.21 21.56 5.61
CA MET A 576 21.61 21.91 5.46
C MET A 576 22.35 21.83 6.79
N GLY A 577 21.78 22.34 7.86
CA GLY A 577 22.37 22.28 9.20
C GLY A 577 22.56 20.83 9.68
N ARG A 578 21.54 19.97 9.53
CA ARG A 578 21.63 18.55 9.85
C ARG A 578 22.73 17.84 9.04
N ARG A 579 22.85 18.15 7.75
CA ARG A 579 23.92 17.57 6.91
C ARG A 579 25.30 18.05 7.32
N ALA A 580 25.46 19.32 7.64
CA ALA A 580 26.71 19.85 8.16
C ALA A 580 27.09 19.23 9.51
N MET A 581 26.12 19.00 10.41
CA MET A 581 26.33 18.27 11.66
C MET A 581 26.81 16.82 11.41
N ASN A 582 26.28 16.13 10.40
CA ASN A 582 26.75 14.79 10.02
C ASN A 582 28.21 14.78 9.51
N GLU A 583 28.64 15.85 8.85
CA GLU A 583 30.03 15.99 8.39
C GLU A 583 30.97 16.57 9.46
N ALA A 584 30.43 16.89 10.63
CA ALA A 584 31.13 17.60 11.72
C ALA A 584 31.65 18.98 11.27
N ASP A 585 31.05 19.61 10.28
CA ASP A 585 31.26 21.02 9.91
C ASP A 585 30.35 21.91 10.77
N TYR A 586 30.75 22.08 12.02
CA TYR A 586 29.95 22.82 13.00
C TYR A 586 29.79 24.30 12.67
N PHE A 587 30.76 24.88 11.98
CA PHE A 587 30.68 26.26 11.52
C PHE A 587 29.56 26.41 10.50
N LYS A 588 29.58 25.57 9.46
CA LYS A 588 28.56 25.58 8.41
C LYS A 588 27.18 25.21 8.97
N ALA A 589 27.11 24.27 9.95
CA ALA A 589 25.87 23.97 10.65
C ALA A 589 25.29 25.18 11.35
N ALA A 590 26.13 25.96 12.06
CA ALA A 590 25.70 27.19 12.71
C ALA A 590 25.20 28.23 11.69
N GLU A 591 25.94 28.47 10.60
CA GLU A 591 25.50 29.40 9.53
C GLU A 591 24.16 29.00 8.91
N ALA A 592 23.92 27.70 8.76
CA ALA A 592 22.64 27.20 8.24
C ALA A 592 21.50 27.38 9.25
N PHE A 593 21.68 26.93 10.48
CA PHE A 593 20.66 27.03 11.53
C PHE A 593 20.35 28.50 11.93
N GLU A 594 21.29 29.43 11.75
CA GLU A 594 21.06 30.86 11.96
C GLU A 594 19.99 31.44 11.02
N LYS A 595 19.83 30.85 9.81
CA LYS A 595 18.86 31.27 8.80
C LYS A 595 17.47 30.69 9.00
N VAL A 596 17.32 29.78 9.95
CA VAL A 596 16.04 29.16 10.29
C VAL A 596 15.27 30.02 11.26
N SER A 597 13.99 30.21 11.02
CA SER A 597 13.10 30.98 11.89
C SER A 597 13.07 30.42 13.31
N PRO A 598 13.22 31.26 14.35
CA PRO A 598 13.24 30.79 15.74
C PRO A 598 12.00 30.02 16.21
N SER A 599 10.87 30.20 15.52
CA SER A 599 9.63 29.47 15.77
C SER A 599 9.72 27.98 15.45
N VAL A 600 10.58 27.59 14.50
CA VAL A 600 10.81 26.20 14.12
C VAL A 600 11.33 25.40 15.31
N TRP A 601 12.25 25.98 16.09
CA TRP A 601 12.83 25.35 17.27
C TRP A 601 11.83 25.11 18.43
N LYS A 602 10.62 25.63 18.31
CA LYS A 602 9.53 25.46 19.28
C LYS A 602 8.45 24.50 18.78
N SER A 603 8.61 23.96 17.57
CA SER A 603 7.66 22.98 17.02
C SER A 603 7.77 21.63 17.71
N ASP A 604 6.74 20.81 17.55
CA ASP A 604 6.70 19.44 18.11
C ASP A 604 7.86 18.55 17.63
N GLU A 605 8.37 18.80 16.42
CA GLU A 605 9.52 18.08 15.89
C GLU A 605 10.74 18.23 16.80
N TRP A 606 11.00 19.42 17.33
CA TRP A 606 12.17 19.73 18.13
C TRP A 606 12.03 19.47 19.64
N LYS A 607 10.89 18.94 20.09
CA LYS A 607 10.67 18.56 21.50
C LYS A 607 11.69 17.53 22.03
N TYR A 608 12.33 16.79 21.14
CA TYR A 608 13.37 15.81 21.49
C TYR A 608 14.76 16.41 21.69
N PHE A 609 14.91 17.74 21.53
CA PHE A 609 16.14 18.48 21.85
C PHE A 609 15.98 19.18 23.21
N ASP A 610 15.49 18.47 24.20
CA ASP A 610 15.15 19.00 25.52
C ASP A 610 16.15 18.64 26.63
N GLU A 611 17.21 17.87 26.32
CA GLU A 611 18.27 17.51 27.23
C GLU A 611 19.60 18.23 26.91
N ASP A 612 20.46 18.43 27.92
CA ASP A 612 21.75 19.13 27.76
C ASP A 612 22.70 18.38 26.80
N PRO A 613 22.93 18.91 25.59
CA PRO A 613 23.72 18.23 24.57
C PRO A 613 25.23 18.14 24.91
N LEU A 614 25.70 18.82 25.94
CA LEU A 614 27.13 18.79 26.40
C LEU A 614 27.32 17.98 27.69
N TYR A 615 26.32 17.18 28.05
CA TYR A 615 26.36 16.34 29.23
C TYR A 615 26.15 14.86 28.87
N ILE A 616 27.02 13.99 29.38
CA ILE A 616 26.84 12.53 29.28
C ILE A 616 26.22 12.03 30.59
N PRO A 617 24.98 11.49 30.54
CA PRO A 617 24.32 10.96 31.74
C PRO A 617 24.99 9.68 32.24
N THR A 618 25.07 9.54 33.55
CA THR A 618 25.54 8.32 34.24
C THR A 618 24.37 7.37 34.53
N LYS A 619 23.15 7.86 34.51
CA LYS A 619 21.88 7.11 34.71
C LYS A 619 21.14 6.92 33.41
N TYR A 620 20.31 5.90 33.38
CA TYR A 620 19.34 5.71 32.30
C TYR A 620 18.28 6.82 32.30
N ASN A 621 17.92 7.39 33.46
CA ASN A 621 17.05 8.55 33.56
C ASN A 621 17.85 9.83 33.27
N ARG A 622 17.51 10.47 32.18
CA ARG A 622 18.13 11.69 31.65
C ARG A 622 17.57 12.89 32.42
N ASP A 623 18.35 13.36 33.39
CA ASP A 623 17.85 14.36 34.38
C ASP A 623 18.24 15.80 34.07
N LYS A 624 19.16 16.04 33.10
CA LYS A 624 19.64 17.39 32.82
C LYS A 624 19.00 18.03 31.63
N LYS A 625 18.07 18.98 31.89
CA LYS A 625 17.38 19.73 30.86
C LYS A 625 18.29 20.63 30.06
N ASN A 626 17.97 20.78 28.77
CA ASN A 626 18.60 21.75 27.89
C ASN A 626 17.97 23.12 28.13
N LEU A 627 18.66 23.96 28.91
CA LEU A 627 18.23 25.31 29.24
C LEU A 627 18.93 26.39 28.40
N ASN A 628 19.97 26.03 27.64
CA ASN A 628 20.91 26.97 27.07
C ASN A 628 21.04 26.92 25.56
N TYR A 629 20.58 25.84 24.90
CA TYR A 629 20.87 25.62 23.50
C TYR A 629 19.59 25.43 22.67
N ASN A 630 19.56 26.09 21.53
CA ASN A 630 18.80 25.70 20.36
C ASN A 630 19.79 25.13 19.32
N PRO A 631 19.35 24.58 18.18
CA PRO A 631 20.24 24.01 17.17
C PRO A 631 21.34 24.98 16.72
N TYR A 632 21.04 26.26 16.52
CA TYR A 632 22.01 27.29 16.14
C TYR A 632 23.05 27.53 17.22
N THR A 633 22.64 27.83 18.46
CA THR A 633 23.55 28.14 19.53
C THR A 633 24.42 26.95 19.96
N PHE A 634 23.87 25.71 19.80
CA PHE A 634 24.64 24.50 20.02
C PHE A 634 25.71 24.31 18.93
N ALA A 635 25.35 24.40 17.64
CA ALA A 635 26.31 24.26 16.55
C ALA A 635 27.43 25.31 16.65
N LYS A 636 27.07 26.57 16.99
CA LYS A 636 28.04 27.62 17.27
C LYS A 636 28.97 27.27 18.42
N LYS A 637 28.44 26.70 19.50
CA LYS A 637 29.24 26.23 20.63
C LYS A 637 30.22 25.13 20.23
N MET A 638 29.78 24.18 19.43
CA MET A 638 30.62 23.11 18.90
C MET A 638 31.75 23.67 18.02
N ALA A 639 31.46 24.64 17.15
CA ALA A 639 32.47 25.32 16.33
C ALA A 639 33.50 26.08 17.19
N GLU A 640 33.05 26.76 18.25
CA GLU A 640 33.94 27.43 19.20
C GLU A 640 34.86 26.44 19.91
N LEU A 641 34.32 25.30 20.36
CA LEU A 641 35.12 24.25 21.04
C LEU A 641 36.14 23.64 20.07
N GLU A 642 35.74 23.38 18.83
CA GLU A 642 36.67 22.87 17.82
C GLU A 642 37.79 23.87 17.52
N ALA A 643 37.48 25.17 17.38
CA ALA A 643 38.47 26.22 17.18
C ALA A 643 39.46 26.33 18.35
N LYS A 644 38.97 26.25 19.61
CA LYS A 644 39.83 26.22 20.82
C LYS A 644 40.72 25.02 20.80
N LEU A 645 40.22 23.85 20.46
CA LEU A 645 41.00 22.63 20.43
C LEU A 645 42.07 22.64 19.32
N LYS A 646 41.77 23.25 18.17
CA LYS A 646 42.75 23.49 17.09
C LYS A 646 43.82 24.44 17.51
N ALA A 647 43.51 25.50 18.26
CA ALA A 647 44.48 26.46 18.79
C ALA A 647 45.31 25.86 19.93
N ASN A 648 44.71 25.04 20.78
CA ASN A 648 45.42 24.36 21.88
C ASN A 648 44.99 22.87 21.93
N PRO A 649 45.74 21.98 21.27
CA PRO A 649 45.41 20.54 21.27
C PRO A 649 45.45 19.87 22.67
N ASN A 650 46.00 20.52 23.69
CA ASN A 650 46.03 20.03 25.06
C ASN A 650 44.92 20.58 25.95
N ASP A 651 43.96 21.35 25.37
CA ASP A 651 42.77 21.79 26.11
C ASP A 651 41.82 20.62 26.33
N ALA A 652 42.06 19.86 27.37
CA ALA A 652 41.30 18.68 27.71
C ALA A 652 39.82 18.99 28.04
N GLN A 653 39.52 20.18 28.58
CA GLN A 653 38.13 20.57 28.87
C GLN A 653 37.34 20.82 27.60
N SER A 654 37.93 21.53 26.62
CA SER A 654 37.31 21.74 25.31
C SER A 654 37.15 20.40 24.56
N ALA A 655 38.17 19.53 24.61
CA ALA A 655 38.09 18.17 24.03
C ALA A 655 36.93 17.36 24.64
N TYR A 656 36.80 17.40 25.99
CA TYR A 656 35.69 16.70 26.66
C TYR A 656 34.31 17.21 26.25
N LEU A 657 34.11 18.51 26.24
CA LEU A 657 32.82 19.10 25.83
C LEU A 657 32.51 18.83 24.35
N LEU A 658 33.50 18.91 23.47
CA LEU A 658 33.36 18.56 22.06
C LEU A 658 33.00 17.08 21.88
N ALA A 659 33.63 16.19 22.68
CA ALA A 659 33.30 14.78 22.72
C ALA A 659 31.84 14.54 23.15
N CYS A 660 31.39 15.20 24.22
CA CYS A 660 30.00 15.09 24.69
C CYS A 660 29.01 15.51 23.63
N GLY A 661 29.23 16.68 23.00
CA GLY A 661 28.31 17.16 21.92
C GLY A 661 28.33 16.28 20.70
N THR A 662 29.49 15.76 20.29
CA THR A 662 29.60 14.82 19.17
C THR A 662 28.86 13.51 19.48
N TYR A 663 29.04 12.94 20.69
CA TYR A 663 28.36 11.73 21.14
C TYR A 663 26.84 11.92 21.20
N ASN A 664 26.40 13.02 21.81
CA ASN A 664 24.94 13.24 21.99
C ASN A 664 24.18 13.46 20.68
N THR A 665 24.88 13.78 19.58
CA THR A 665 24.25 13.85 18.25
C THR A 665 24.22 12.52 17.50
N THR A 666 24.70 11.42 18.11
CA THR A 666 24.66 10.06 17.54
C THR A 666 23.38 9.32 17.93
N TYR A 667 23.23 8.07 17.46
CA TYR A 667 22.08 7.22 17.69
C TYR A 667 21.75 7.01 19.18
N GLU A 668 22.77 6.82 20.00
CA GLU A 668 22.64 6.61 21.46
C GLU A 668 22.54 7.92 22.25
N GLY A 669 22.74 9.06 21.59
CA GLY A 669 22.74 10.35 22.23
C GLY A 669 21.37 10.98 22.42
N ASN A 670 21.31 12.05 23.20
CA ASN A 670 20.08 12.79 23.53
C ASN A 670 19.72 13.89 22.51
N SER A 671 20.58 14.14 21.54
CA SER A 671 20.47 15.22 20.56
C SER A 671 20.54 14.71 19.12
N TRP A 672 20.19 13.45 18.90
CA TRP A 672 20.17 12.77 17.59
C TRP A 672 19.42 13.56 16.51
N ILE A 673 18.38 14.31 16.89
CA ILE A 673 17.55 15.11 15.99
C ILE A 673 18.34 16.18 15.21
N LEU A 674 19.53 16.53 15.68
CA LEU A 674 20.44 17.43 14.96
C LEU A 674 21.14 16.77 13.76
N ARG A 675 20.99 15.46 13.59
CA ARG A 675 21.58 14.72 12.47
C ARG A 675 20.54 13.94 11.66
N ARG A 676 19.43 13.56 12.28
CA ARG A 676 18.36 12.71 11.68
C ARG A 676 16.99 13.32 11.91
N HIS A 677 16.02 12.97 11.06
CA HIS A 677 14.63 13.40 11.19
C HIS A 677 13.82 12.50 12.13
N SER A 678 14.23 11.28 12.31
CA SER A 678 13.55 10.30 13.15
C SER A 678 14.52 9.41 13.88
N TRP A 679 14.04 8.79 14.95
CA TRP A 679 14.79 7.80 15.73
C TRP A 679 13.86 6.62 16.05
N SER A 680 14.39 5.41 15.93
CA SER A 680 13.71 4.18 16.29
C SER A 680 14.71 3.19 16.92
N SER A 681 14.30 2.49 17.96
CA SER A 681 15.11 1.45 18.61
C SER A 681 15.55 0.32 17.66
N GLY A 682 14.83 0.15 16.54
CA GLY A 682 15.19 -0.81 15.50
C GLY A 682 16.05 -0.26 14.37
N GLU A 683 16.34 1.03 14.34
CA GLU A 683 17.03 1.68 13.21
C GLU A 683 18.46 1.15 13.03
N VAL A 684 19.11 0.77 14.11
CA VAL A 684 20.46 0.18 14.10
C VAL A 684 20.52 -1.12 13.29
N ASN A 685 19.38 -1.84 13.15
CA ASN A 685 19.28 -3.06 12.33
C ASN A 685 19.40 -2.76 10.83
N SER A 686 19.15 -1.53 10.40
CA SER A 686 19.29 -1.07 9.02
C SER A 686 20.66 -0.43 8.71
N TYR A 687 21.63 -0.57 9.61
CA TYR A 687 22.98 -0.07 9.41
C TYR A 687 23.63 -0.61 8.13
N SER A 688 23.96 0.29 7.21
CA SER A 688 24.43 -0.05 5.86
C SER A 688 25.93 0.20 5.61
N LYS A 689 26.70 0.61 6.61
CA LYS A 689 28.08 1.09 6.47
C LYS A 689 28.21 2.33 5.54
N GLY A 690 27.14 3.08 5.35
CA GLY A 690 27.16 4.32 4.60
C GLY A 690 28.02 5.39 5.27
N LYS A 691 28.44 6.41 4.49
CA LYS A 691 29.29 7.51 4.96
C LYS A 691 28.77 8.15 6.25
N TYR A 692 27.46 8.33 6.36
CA TYR A 692 26.83 8.99 7.51
C TYR A 692 26.43 8.03 8.63
N ASP A 693 26.29 6.75 8.32
CA ASP A 693 25.85 5.74 9.27
C ASP A 693 27.00 5.30 10.20
N THR A 694 28.22 5.19 9.67
CA THR A 694 29.35 4.65 10.43
C THR A 694 29.61 5.46 11.70
N ASP A 695 29.70 6.79 11.61
CA ASP A 695 29.92 7.62 12.80
C ASP A 695 28.66 7.79 13.64
N TYR A 696 27.47 7.79 13.01
CA TYR A 696 26.20 7.93 13.73
C TYR A 696 25.91 6.74 14.65
N PHE A 697 26.22 5.52 14.23
CA PHE A 697 26.00 4.31 15.04
C PHE A 697 27.23 3.84 15.82
N GLN A 698 28.46 4.11 15.33
CA GLN A 698 29.70 3.60 15.96
C GLN A 698 30.45 4.64 16.81
N THR A 699 30.04 5.90 16.77
CA THR A 699 30.53 6.98 17.61
C THR A 699 32.06 7.24 17.59
N ASP A 700 32.77 6.91 16.50
CA ASP A 700 34.22 6.95 16.38
C ASP A 700 34.83 8.36 16.59
N LYS A 701 34.16 9.40 16.06
CA LYS A 701 34.63 10.78 16.25
C LYS A 701 34.54 11.21 17.71
N ALA A 702 33.45 10.88 18.39
CA ALA A 702 33.29 11.19 19.81
C ALA A 702 34.34 10.48 20.64
N LYS A 703 34.63 9.20 20.34
CA LYS A 703 35.69 8.41 21.00
C LYS A 703 37.05 9.08 20.88
N THR A 704 37.39 9.59 19.69
CA THR A 704 38.65 10.28 19.45
C THR A 704 38.81 11.49 20.36
N PHE A 705 37.78 12.30 20.53
CA PHE A 705 37.79 13.46 21.40
C PHE A 705 37.82 13.08 22.89
N PHE A 706 37.14 12.03 23.31
CA PHE A 706 37.22 11.51 24.68
C PHE A 706 38.62 11.03 25.00
N ILE A 707 39.28 10.32 24.08
CA ILE A 707 40.68 9.89 24.27
C ILE A 707 41.61 11.10 24.36
N GLN A 708 41.36 12.15 23.60
CA GLN A 708 42.12 13.38 23.71
C GLN A 708 41.93 14.05 25.08
N ALA A 709 40.70 14.14 25.56
CA ALA A 709 40.34 14.69 26.86
C ALA A 709 40.94 13.88 28.03
N SER A 710 41.11 12.57 27.87
CA SER A 710 41.66 11.71 28.92
C SER A 710 43.15 11.96 29.21
N LYS A 711 43.84 12.78 28.42
CA LYS A 711 45.21 13.23 28.67
C LYS A 711 45.35 14.36 29.71
N SER A 712 44.25 14.76 30.35
CA SER A 712 44.18 15.77 31.38
C SER A 712 44.95 15.38 32.64
N SER A 713 45.56 16.35 33.31
CA SER A 713 46.07 16.17 34.66
C SER A 713 44.98 16.14 35.75
N ASN A 714 43.76 16.55 35.40
CA ASN A 714 42.61 16.49 36.30
C ASN A 714 41.98 15.09 36.29
N GLN A 715 42.18 14.36 37.39
CA GLN A 715 41.70 12.97 37.54
C GLN A 715 40.20 12.82 37.34
N GLU A 716 39.37 13.74 37.80
CA GLU A 716 37.93 13.71 37.65
C GLU A 716 37.54 13.91 36.19
N LEU A 717 38.17 14.81 35.45
CA LEU A 717 37.93 15.01 34.02
C LEU A 717 38.40 13.80 33.22
N THR A 718 39.52 13.21 33.58
CA THR A 718 40.04 12.00 32.93
C THR A 718 39.10 10.82 33.14
N ALA A 719 38.55 10.64 34.34
CA ALA A 719 37.57 9.61 34.64
C ALA A 719 36.28 9.78 33.79
N LYS A 720 35.78 11.02 33.66
CA LYS A 720 34.65 11.36 32.78
C LYS A 720 34.97 11.04 31.32
N ALA A 721 36.14 11.33 30.84
CA ALA A 721 36.55 11.07 29.47
C ALA A 721 36.66 9.57 29.19
N PHE A 722 37.21 8.77 30.10
CA PHE A 722 37.22 7.31 29.92
C PHE A 722 35.84 6.68 29.98
N PHE A 723 34.93 7.21 30.79
CA PHE A 723 33.55 6.75 30.77
C PHE A 723 32.89 7.01 29.42
N GLY A 724 33.02 8.22 28.85
CA GLY A 724 32.51 8.54 27.52
C GLY A 724 33.12 7.65 26.43
N ALA A 725 34.44 7.39 26.49
CA ALA A 725 35.09 6.48 25.55
C ALA A 725 34.60 5.03 25.68
N ALA A 726 34.28 4.58 26.91
CA ALA A 726 33.70 3.25 27.15
C ALA A 726 32.28 3.12 26.59
N LEU A 727 31.47 4.17 26.68
CA LEU A 727 30.15 4.19 26.00
C LEU A 727 30.29 4.07 24.48
N CYS A 728 31.27 4.74 23.88
CA CYS A 728 31.56 4.56 22.44
C CYS A 728 31.97 3.13 22.09
N GLU A 729 32.72 2.43 22.98
CA GLU A 729 33.01 0.98 22.78
C GLU A 729 31.78 0.12 22.87
N ARG A 730 30.88 0.42 23.81
CA ARG A 730 29.57 -0.26 23.93
C ARG A 730 28.77 -0.15 22.64
N ASP A 731 28.65 1.06 22.10
CA ASP A 731 27.87 1.34 20.91
C ASP A 731 28.48 0.65 19.67
N ALA A 732 29.80 0.70 19.53
CA ALA A 732 30.51 -0.02 18.48
C ALA A 732 30.33 -1.55 18.59
N TYR A 733 30.25 -2.09 19.81
CA TYR A 733 29.94 -3.50 20.04
C TYR A 733 28.51 -3.86 19.63
N GLN A 734 27.53 -3.00 19.89
CA GLN A 734 26.15 -3.23 19.46
C GLN A 734 26.08 -3.37 17.93
N VAL A 735 26.70 -2.46 17.19
CA VAL A 735 26.76 -2.53 15.72
C VAL A 735 27.50 -3.80 15.26
N PHE A 736 28.61 -4.17 15.94
CA PHE A 736 29.32 -5.41 15.64
C PHE A 736 28.41 -6.63 15.85
N LEU A 737 27.68 -6.68 16.96
CA LEU A 737 26.82 -7.82 17.33
C LEU A 737 25.72 -8.05 16.29
N LEU A 738 25.11 -7.00 15.78
CA LEU A 738 24.07 -7.08 14.75
C LEU A 738 24.57 -7.62 13.40
N GLN A 739 25.86 -7.61 13.16
CA GLN A 739 26.49 -8.13 11.94
C GLN A 739 26.97 -9.58 12.10
N GLN A 740 26.75 -10.19 13.27
CA GLN A 740 27.21 -11.56 13.54
C GLN A 740 26.06 -12.55 13.34
N GLU A 741 26.38 -13.66 12.71
CA GLU A 741 25.50 -14.80 12.59
C GLU A 741 26.02 -15.95 13.45
N ALA A 742 25.09 -16.76 13.99
CA ALA A 742 25.46 -18.01 14.64
C ALA A 742 25.97 -19.02 13.59
N ASN A 743 26.97 -19.79 13.92
CA ASN A 743 27.38 -20.89 13.05
C ASN A 743 26.25 -21.93 12.95
N PRO A 744 26.11 -22.69 11.84
CA PRO A 744 24.97 -23.60 11.61
C PRO A 744 24.73 -24.61 12.75
N ASP A 745 25.78 -25.01 13.47
CA ASP A 745 25.72 -25.99 14.57
C ASP A 745 25.91 -25.35 15.95
N GLU A 746 25.97 -24.02 16.03
CA GLU A 746 26.20 -23.29 17.27
C GLU A 746 24.90 -23.11 18.04
N THR A 747 24.89 -23.49 19.33
CA THR A 747 23.75 -23.17 20.21
C THR A 747 23.76 -21.68 20.55
N GLN A 748 22.61 -21.13 20.93
CA GLN A 748 22.48 -19.74 21.34
C GLN A 748 23.43 -19.41 22.52
N GLU A 749 23.62 -20.32 23.46
CA GLU A 749 24.52 -20.13 24.61
C GLU A 749 25.99 -20.02 24.17
N VAL A 750 26.41 -20.89 23.23
CA VAL A 750 27.78 -20.85 22.68
C VAL A 750 28.03 -19.58 21.88
N PHE A 751 27.03 -19.17 21.07
CA PHE A 751 27.07 -17.90 20.34
C PHE A 751 27.24 -16.72 21.29
N LEU A 752 26.41 -16.61 22.33
CA LEU A 752 26.47 -15.54 23.31
C LEU A 752 27.80 -15.53 24.07
N ALA A 753 28.33 -16.71 24.49
CA ALA A 753 29.63 -16.79 25.14
C ALA A 753 30.77 -16.36 24.22
N ARG A 754 30.70 -16.68 22.93
CA ARG A 754 31.66 -16.22 21.92
C ARG A 754 31.61 -14.69 21.77
N MET A 755 30.41 -14.11 21.70
CA MET A 755 30.21 -12.67 21.59
C MET A 755 30.71 -11.94 22.86
N GLU A 756 30.46 -12.48 24.04
CA GLU A 756 30.95 -11.91 25.29
C GLU A 756 32.47 -11.92 25.37
N LYS A 757 33.12 -12.98 24.90
CA LYS A 757 34.59 -13.00 24.79
C LYS A 757 35.12 -11.92 23.85
N VAL A 758 34.44 -11.66 22.74
CA VAL A 758 34.80 -10.58 21.81
C VAL A 758 34.63 -9.23 22.50
N ARG A 759 33.51 -9.01 23.21
CA ARG A 759 33.22 -7.79 23.96
C ARG A 759 34.34 -7.52 24.97
N ALA A 760 34.64 -8.53 25.81
CA ALA A 760 35.68 -8.41 26.85
C ALA A 760 37.06 -8.09 26.30
N ASN A 761 37.40 -8.60 25.11
CA ASN A 761 38.74 -8.41 24.52
C ASN A 761 38.88 -7.13 23.70
N LYS A 762 37.82 -6.67 23.02
CA LYS A 762 37.94 -5.58 22.05
C LYS A 762 37.10 -4.33 22.37
N TYR A 763 36.10 -4.43 23.23
CA TYR A 763 35.11 -3.37 23.46
C TYR A 763 34.93 -3.07 24.96
N SER A 764 35.97 -3.25 25.78
CA SER A 764 35.94 -3.06 27.24
C SER A 764 37.19 -2.40 27.78
N GLU A 765 38.01 -1.83 26.92
CA GLU A 765 39.30 -1.25 27.32
C GLU A 765 39.10 -0.09 28.28
N TYR A 766 38.18 0.82 27.97
CA TYR A 766 38.06 2.04 28.76
C TYR A 766 37.27 1.85 30.04
N PHE A 767 36.39 0.89 30.14
CA PHE A 767 35.81 0.49 31.41
C PHE A 767 36.89 -0.13 32.34
N LYS A 768 37.80 -0.95 31.80
CA LYS A 768 38.90 -1.53 32.58
C LYS A 768 39.86 -0.44 33.10
N ILE A 769 40.18 0.56 32.27
CA ILE A 769 41.02 1.68 32.68
C ILE A 769 40.32 2.50 33.76
N LEU A 770 39.03 2.82 33.58
CA LEU A 770 38.25 3.57 34.56
C LEU A 770 38.23 2.86 35.92
N HIS A 771 38.01 1.54 35.91
CA HIS A 771 38.00 0.76 37.12
C HIS A 771 39.36 0.66 37.79
N SER A 772 40.40 0.31 37.03
CA SER A 772 41.70 0.01 37.61
C SER A 772 42.51 1.24 38.05
N LYS A 773 42.32 2.40 37.40
CA LYS A 773 43.20 3.58 37.59
C LYS A 773 42.47 4.79 38.20
N TYR A 774 41.15 4.81 38.23
CA TYR A 774 40.36 6.00 38.64
C TYR A 774 39.32 5.69 39.70
N GLN A 775 39.45 4.56 40.44
CA GLN A 775 38.51 4.12 41.47
C GLN A 775 38.37 5.10 42.64
N ASP A 776 39.35 5.97 42.87
CA ASP A 776 39.33 6.97 43.94
C ASP A 776 38.59 8.26 43.54
N THR A 777 38.25 8.44 42.26
CA THR A 777 37.55 9.63 41.82
C THR A 777 36.07 9.58 42.25
N LYS A 778 35.50 10.74 42.52
CA LYS A 778 34.05 10.85 42.83
C LYS A 778 33.20 10.40 41.66
N TYR A 779 33.65 10.70 40.44
CA TYR A 779 32.93 10.37 39.23
C TYR A 779 32.83 8.85 38.99
N GLN A 780 33.93 8.11 39.16
CA GLN A 780 33.91 6.64 39.04
C GLN A 780 32.96 6.00 40.05
N LYS A 781 33.00 6.49 41.31
CA LYS A 781 32.08 6.03 42.36
C LYS A 781 30.61 6.29 42.00
N GLN A 782 30.31 7.44 41.40
CA GLN A 782 28.98 7.75 40.89
C GLN A 782 28.60 6.83 39.75
N VAL A 783 29.45 6.63 38.75
CA VAL A 783 29.20 5.75 37.60
C VAL A 783 28.92 4.31 38.06
N LEU A 784 29.67 3.80 39.05
CA LEU A 784 29.47 2.47 39.62
C LEU A 784 28.08 2.29 40.23
N LEU A 785 27.57 3.33 40.88
CA LEU A 785 26.24 3.31 41.49
C LEU A 785 25.09 3.53 40.48
N GLU A 786 25.34 4.25 39.42
CA GLU A 786 24.28 4.75 38.53
C GLU A 786 24.23 4.08 37.16
N CYS A 787 25.34 3.54 36.65
CA CYS A 787 25.44 2.97 35.32
C CYS A 787 25.30 1.44 35.33
N GLY A 788 24.16 0.93 34.89
CA GLY A 788 23.90 -0.51 34.83
C GLY A 788 24.89 -1.26 33.92
N ASP A 789 25.28 -0.67 32.79
CA ASP A 789 26.27 -1.26 31.88
C ASP A 789 27.65 -1.42 32.53
N TYR A 790 28.07 -0.44 33.33
CA TYR A 790 29.33 -0.51 34.04
C TYR A 790 29.25 -1.53 35.20
N SER A 791 28.16 -1.58 35.95
CA SER A 791 27.95 -2.55 37.01
C SER A 791 27.93 -3.99 36.46
N LEU A 792 27.23 -4.21 35.34
CA LEU A 792 27.26 -5.51 34.65
C LEU A 792 28.66 -5.89 34.16
N PHE A 793 29.40 -4.92 33.61
CA PHE A 793 30.77 -5.12 33.18
C PHE A 793 31.66 -5.55 34.35
N MET A 794 31.48 -4.97 35.53
CA MET A 794 32.21 -5.28 36.72
C MET A 794 31.82 -6.58 37.42
N GLY A 795 30.71 -7.21 37.01
CA GLY A 795 30.17 -8.40 37.68
C GLY A 795 29.50 -8.09 39.02
N GLU A 796 29.22 -6.84 39.30
CA GLU A 796 28.49 -6.37 40.47
C GLU A 796 27.00 -6.26 40.10
N LYS A 797 26.19 -7.16 40.64
CA LYS A 797 24.73 -7.13 40.54
C LYS A 797 24.11 -6.43 41.74
#